data_317e35cdc84e556a91277163c9d8de59
#
_entry.id   317e35cdc84e556a91277163c9d8de59
#
_cell.length_a   1.000
_cell.length_b   1.000
_cell.length_c   1.000
_cell.angle_alpha   90.00
_cell.angle_beta   90.00
_cell.angle_gamma   90.00
#
_symmetry.space_group_name_H-M   'P 1'
#
loop_
_entity.id
_entity.type
_entity.pdbx_description
1 polymer ?
#
loop_
_entity_poly.entity_id
_entity_poly.type
_entity_poly.pdbx_seq_one_letter_code
_entity_poly.pdbx_strand_id
1 'polypeptide(L)'
;MRKILIFNLLVIAFSLTATAQDKQDFKEIEDTSWKKIYRGVPSKENELVHTKLVASFNYAKSELNGEAWLNLRPHEKATSTLSLDAKGMDIHQVGLMMNNKFTTLKYTYDGLVIKIQLDKTYKPSEKYTVFIKYTAKPNEFKSKGSAAINDAKGLYFINPLGKDSSKPIQIWTQGETEGTSVWLPIIDKPNQKSTQEFQLTVPSKYVSLSNGLLTKQINNKNGTRVDIWKMDLPHAPYLFFLAVGDYAIVKDNYKGKEVSYYVEKEYEKEARQIYGKTPAMIAYYETILGIDFPWAKYAQISGREFVSGAMENTTATMHNEMVLQDARELKDGNGWESTIAHELFHHWFGDFVTAESWSNITVNESFADYSQTLWLEHSKGKDAGEYENYTGLRYYLSSPADAEKDLVRFFYKEREDVFDLVSYQKGGRILNMLRHLVGDKAFFASLHSYLEENKFGSGTAIKLKLAFEKVTGKDLNWFFNQWYFGSGHPYVRIEQKYMPTEKKVLMIIQQNQLQNKIFTLPIGVDVYVAGQRNHYEVWNKNRIDSFYFDAATQPDNVNVDNDKTLLWFKDESKTMSEYAFQYFNARNFLDRLESLNEAAENLTDTKAQAVLKAALKDSFYIIRARAIQSYNPTALDEAIENTFVQLAGTDPSSEVREQAIDALSGSYNEDYIDLFTSLTKDSSYVVSGAALDALEKIDSSAALSIATKASTQKIKKRLNTSVTAILAKYGDESIFDFIAKQFEILNDQSAEKFYMTVAFGQLLHKVNNPSKFKKGIDLIVKFRESIPKDYRSQSDPYFNTRVLAEILKAKKAKGQQDLVDIVIAVIPKM
;
A
#
# COMPACT_ATOMS: atom_id res chain seq x y z
N MET A 1 2.84 1.74 0.29
CA MET A 1 3.12 3.17 0.50
C MET A 1 4.54 3.60 0.13
N ARG A 2 5.61 2.87 0.47
CA ARG A 2 6.99 3.21 0.04
C ARG A 2 7.30 3.10 -1.46
N LYS A 3 6.50 2.41 -2.26
CA LYS A 3 6.73 2.26 -3.73
C LYS A 3 6.65 3.58 -4.52
N ILE A 4 5.95 4.60 -4.01
CA ILE A 4 5.79 5.90 -4.68
C ILE A 4 6.90 6.90 -4.28
N LEU A 5 7.56 6.70 -3.15
CA LEU A 5 8.71 7.54 -2.75
C LEU A 5 9.91 7.43 -3.71
N ILE A 6 10.11 6.25 -4.31
CA ILE A 6 11.17 6.03 -5.32
C ILE A 6 10.92 6.88 -6.57
N PHE A 7 9.64 7.09 -6.91
CA PHE A 7 9.25 7.85 -8.10
C PHE A 7 9.56 9.35 -7.98
N ASN A 8 9.34 9.94 -6.79
CA ASN A 8 9.56 11.37 -6.57
C ASN A 8 11.06 11.76 -6.44
N LEU A 9 11.91 10.88 -5.92
CA LEU A 9 13.36 11.15 -5.84
C LEU A 9 14.07 11.05 -7.22
N LEU A 10 13.54 10.26 -8.15
CA LEU A 10 14.05 10.19 -9.52
C LEU A 10 13.65 11.43 -10.36
N VAL A 11 12.54 12.07 -10.06
CA VAL A 11 12.06 13.26 -10.80
C VAL A 11 12.85 14.53 -10.42
N ILE A 12 13.29 14.68 -9.18
CA ILE A 12 14.04 15.87 -8.73
C ILE A 12 15.47 15.93 -9.27
N ALA A 13 16.07 14.80 -9.66
CA ALA A 13 17.42 14.74 -10.23
C ALA A 13 17.50 15.02 -11.74
N PHE A 14 16.36 15.22 -12.43
CA PHE A 14 16.30 15.31 -13.91
C PHE A 14 15.99 16.72 -14.47
N SER A 15 15.96 17.79 -13.68
CA SER A 15 15.61 19.13 -14.16
C SER A 15 16.77 19.96 -14.74
N LEU A 16 17.89 19.37 -15.14
CA LEU A 16 18.96 20.09 -15.83
C LEU A 16 19.42 19.32 -17.10
N THR A 17 19.14 19.95 -18.24
CA THR A 17 19.60 19.67 -19.62
C THR A 17 18.84 18.57 -20.39
N ALA A 18 17.76 18.94 -21.04
CA ALA A 18 17.29 18.28 -22.25
C ALA A 18 17.37 19.26 -23.43
N THR A 19 18.36 19.07 -24.26
CA THR A 19 18.35 19.63 -25.63
C THR A 19 17.47 18.73 -26.49
N ALA A 20 16.45 19.34 -27.10
CA ALA A 20 15.53 18.68 -28.00
C ALA A 20 16.27 18.09 -29.22
N GLN A 21 16.11 16.82 -29.46
CA GLN A 21 16.35 16.18 -30.73
C GLN A 21 15.06 15.43 -31.11
N ASP A 22 14.41 15.91 -32.17
CA ASP A 22 13.24 15.27 -32.79
C ASP A 22 13.54 13.82 -33.15
N LYS A 23 12.97 12.89 -32.39
CA LYS A 23 12.73 11.51 -32.87
C LYS A 23 11.23 11.38 -33.07
N GLN A 24 10.85 11.07 -34.32
CA GLN A 24 9.51 10.57 -34.63
C GLN A 24 9.32 9.26 -33.85
N ASP A 25 8.75 9.34 -32.64
CA ASP A 25 8.23 8.19 -31.93
C ASP A 25 7.01 7.68 -32.70
N PHE A 26 7.11 6.47 -33.25
CA PHE A 26 5.94 5.69 -33.60
C PHE A 26 5.16 5.49 -32.28
N LYS A 27 4.17 6.33 -32.01
CA LYS A 27 3.17 6.07 -30.98
C LYS A 27 2.52 4.74 -31.37
N GLU A 28 2.78 3.69 -30.59
CA GLU A 28 1.91 2.52 -30.60
C GLU A 28 0.48 3.05 -30.47
N ILE A 29 -0.38 2.72 -31.41
CA ILE A 29 -1.78 3.14 -31.37
C ILE A 29 -2.36 2.45 -30.13
N GLU A 30 -2.61 3.22 -29.09
CA GLU A 30 -3.17 2.71 -27.84
C GLU A 30 -4.51 2.01 -28.16
N ASP A 31 -4.63 0.73 -27.80
CA ASP A 31 -5.89 0.01 -27.93
C ASP A 31 -6.93 0.62 -26.99
N THR A 32 -7.83 1.40 -27.53
CA THR A 32 -8.93 2.05 -26.82
C THR A 32 -10.26 1.30 -26.97
N SER A 33 -10.26 0.10 -27.56
CA SER A 33 -11.49 -0.69 -27.78
C SER A 33 -12.22 -1.01 -26.48
N TRP A 34 -11.48 -1.19 -25.39
CA TRP A 34 -12.03 -1.44 -24.05
C TRP A 34 -12.90 -0.29 -23.52
N LYS A 35 -12.68 0.96 -23.97
CA LYS A 35 -13.50 2.13 -23.57
C LYS A 35 -14.96 2.03 -24.05
N LYS A 36 -15.28 1.06 -24.89
CA LYS A 36 -16.64 0.76 -25.36
C LYS A 36 -17.26 -0.47 -24.69
N ILE A 37 -16.51 -1.17 -23.84
CA ILE A 37 -16.98 -2.38 -23.16
C ILE A 37 -17.49 -2.02 -21.78
N TYR A 38 -18.81 -1.97 -21.61
CA TYR A 38 -19.44 -1.75 -20.31
C TYR A 38 -19.26 -2.98 -19.41
N ARG A 39 -18.61 -2.80 -18.28
CA ARG A 39 -18.35 -3.85 -17.28
C ARG A 39 -19.19 -3.60 -16.03
N GLY A 40 -20.48 -3.84 -16.17
CA GLY A 40 -21.43 -3.76 -15.06
C GLY A 40 -21.40 -4.99 -14.16
N VAL A 41 -22.53 -5.26 -13.51
CA VAL A 41 -22.69 -6.42 -12.62
C VAL A 41 -22.60 -7.70 -13.44
N PRO A 42 -21.76 -8.69 -13.04
CA PRO A 42 -21.73 -9.99 -13.69
C PRO A 42 -23.10 -10.68 -13.62
N SER A 43 -23.53 -11.29 -14.74
CA SER A 43 -24.78 -12.02 -14.76
C SER A 43 -24.75 -13.20 -13.79
N LYS A 44 -25.84 -13.42 -13.09
CA LYS A 44 -25.95 -14.45 -12.06
C LYS A 44 -26.99 -15.48 -12.47
N GLU A 45 -26.55 -16.51 -13.23
CA GLU A 45 -27.43 -17.60 -13.65
C GLU A 45 -27.58 -18.64 -12.54
N ASN A 46 -26.47 -18.94 -11.86
CA ASN A 46 -26.45 -19.87 -10.74
C ASN A 46 -25.79 -19.18 -9.52
N GLU A 47 -26.18 -19.61 -8.33
CA GLU A 47 -25.62 -19.18 -7.05
C GLU A 47 -24.84 -20.31 -6.41
N LEU A 48 -23.66 -19.97 -5.89
CA LEU A 48 -22.92 -20.82 -4.97
C LEU A 48 -23.63 -20.83 -3.60
N VAL A 49 -23.77 -22.01 -3.01
CA VAL A 49 -24.33 -22.20 -1.67
C VAL A 49 -23.26 -22.71 -0.71
N HIS A 50 -22.53 -23.75 -1.13
CA HIS A 50 -21.46 -24.35 -0.35
C HIS A 50 -20.37 -24.89 -1.28
N THR A 51 -19.11 -24.65 -0.91
CA THR A 51 -17.93 -25.12 -1.65
C THR A 51 -17.11 -26.03 -0.75
N LYS A 52 -16.94 -27.28 -1.16
CA LYS A 52 -16.04 -28.23 -0.51
C LYS A 52 -14.87 -28.57 -1.43
N LEU A 53 -13.66 -28.52 -0.90
CA LEU A 53 -12.42 -28.89 -1.57
C LEU A 53 -11.69 -29.96 -0.76
N VAL A 54 -11.26 -31.03 -1.41
CA VAL A 54 -10.23 -31.96 -0.90
C VAL A 54 -8.99 -31.79 -1.77
N ALA A 55 -7.89 -31.36 -1.17
CA ALA A 55 -6.68 -30.99 -1.89
C ALA A 55 -5.42 -31.66 -1.34
N SER A 56 -4.49 -31.96 -2.23
CA SER A 56 -3.12 -32.35 -1.93
C SER A 56 -2.15 -31.65 -2.88
N PHE A 57 -0.88 -31.50 -2.47
CA PHE A 57 0.10 -30.70 -3.18
C PHE A 57 1.26 -31.56 -3.71
N ASN A 58 1.58 -31.37 -4.98
CA ASN A 58 2.79 -31.92 -5.60
C ASN A 58 3.88 -30.84 -5.61
N TYR A 59 4.76 -30.86 -4.61
CA TYR A 59 5.83 -29.89 -4.46
C TYR A 59 6.84 -29.93 -5.61
N ALA A 60 7.08 -31.11 -6.22
CA ALA A 60 8.06 -31.27 -7.31
C ALA A 60 7.60 -30.60 -8.61
N LYS A 61 6.30 -30.57 -8.85
CA LYS A 61 5.70 -29.99 -10.05
C LYS A 61 5.03 -28.65 -9.80
N SER A 62 4.88 -28.25 -8.53
CA SER A 62 4.07 -27.08 -8.13
C SER A 62 2.62 -27.18 -8.62
N GLU A 63 1.98 -28.32 -8.35
CA GLU A 63 0.61 -28.63 -8.75
C GLU A 63 -0.29 -28.87 -7.52
N LEU A 64 -1.58 -28.60 -7.67
CA LEU A 64 -2.62 -28.99 -6.71
C LEU A 64 -3.49 -30.08 -7.34
N ASN A 65 -3.60 -31.25 -6.68
CA ASN A 65 -4.59 -32.26 -7.04
C ASN A 65 -5.84 -32.04 -6.20
N GLY A 66 -6.95 -31.72 -6.87
CA GLY A 66 -8.18 -31.29 -6.22
C GLY A 66 -9.40 -32.15 -6.58
N GLU A 67 -10.28 -32.30 -5.59
CA GLU A 67 -11.63 -32.78 -5.76
C GLU A 67 -12.55 -31.71 -5.17
N ALA A 68 -13.43 -31.11 -6.00
CA ALA A 68 -14.34 -30.04 -5.62
C ALA A 68 -15.78 -30.52 -5.66
N TRP A 69 -16.56 -30.23 -4.62
CA TRP A 69 -18.00 -30.37 -4.56
C TRP A 69 -18.61 -28.98 -4.45
N LEU A 70 -19.33 -28.57 -5.49
CA LEU A 70 -19.99 -27.28 -5.54
C LEU A 70 -21.49 -27.50 -5.37
N ASN A 71 -22.04 -27.03 -4.25
CA ASN A 71 -23.49 -27.03 -4.04
C ASN A 71 -24.02 -25.71 -4.59
N LEU A 72 -24.95 -25.80 -5.55
CA LEU A 72 -25.45 -24.66 -6.31
C LEU A 72 -27.00 -24.70 -6.38
N ARG A 73 -27.57 -23.57 -6.77
CA ARG A 73 -28.96 -23.46 -7.21
C ARG A 73 -29.07 -22.43 -8.35
N PRO A 74 -30.05 -22.55 -9.23
CA PRO A 74 -30.37 -21.46 -10.15
C PRO A 74 -30.70 -20.16 -9.38
N HIS A 75 -30.31 -18.99 -9.90
CA HIS A 75 -30.59 -17.72 -9.23
C HIS A 75 -32.10 -17.34 -9.33
N GLU A 76 -32.54 -16.81 -10.45
CA GLU A 76 -33.91 -16.37 -10.61
C GLU A 76 -34.72 -17.23 -11.60
N LYS A 77 -34.05 -17.78 -12.59
CA LYS A 77 -34.65 -18.56 -13.68
C LYS A 77 -34.18 -20.01 -13.63
N ALA A 78 -35.12 -20.90 -13.97
CA ALA A 78 -34.73 -22.31 -14.11
C ALA A 78 -33.66 -22.49 -15.20
N THR A 79 -32.65 -23.33 -14.93
CA THR A 79 -31.56 -23.59 -15.88
C THR A 79 -31.20 -25.06 -15.93
N SER A 80 -30.73 -25.53 -17.09
CA SER A 80 -30.13 -26.85 -17.30
C SER A 80 -28.63 -26.76 -17.59
N THR A 81 -28.03 -25.59 -17.40
CA THR A 81 -26.59 -25.34 -17.68
C THR A 81 -25.88 -24.72 -16.49
N LEU A 82 -24.58 -25.02 -16.40
CA LEU A 82 -23.70 -24.39 -15.43
C LEU A 82 -22.39 -24.02 -16.11
N SER A 83 -21.94 -22.78 -15.92
CA SER A 83 -20.59 -22.34 -16.32
C SER A 83 -19.74 -22.10 -15.08
N LEU A 84 -18.53 -22.66 -15.05
CA LEU A 84 -17.54 -22.46 -13.99
C LEU A 84 -16.24 -21.94 -14.58
N ASP A 85 -15.67 -20.92 -13.95
CA ASP A 85 -14.30 -20.48 -14.24
C ASP A 85 -13.34 -21.58 -13.76
N ALA A 86 -12.38 -21.99 -14.62
CA ALA A 86 -11.39 -23.05 -14.35
C ALA A 86 -10.15 -22.82 -15.25
N LYS A 87 -9.24 -21.99 -14.80
CA LYS A 87 -8.16 -21.47 -15.65
C LYS A 87 -6.93 -22.38 -15.62
N GLY A 88 -6.56 -22.94 -16.79
CA GLY A 88 -5.31 -23.68 -16.97
C GLY A 88 -5.25 -25.02 -16.21
N MET A 89 -6.36 -25.73 -16.03
CA MET A 89 -6.43 -26.97 -15.27
C MET A 89 -6.53 -28.21 -16.18
N ASP A 90 -6.07 -29.34 -15.71
CA ASP A 90 -6.43 -30.66 -16.27
C ASP A 90 -7.70 -31.13 -15.59
N ILE A 91 -8.78 -31.29 -16.35
CA ILE A 91 -10.09 -31.77 -15.84
C ILE A 91 -10.18 -33.28 -16.06
N HIS A 92 -10.31 -34.04 -14.96
CA HIS A 92 -10.32 -35.53 -15.01
C HIS A 92 -11.73 -36.10 -14.96
N GLN A 93 -12.64 -35.51 -14.14
CA GLN A 93 -14.01 -35.95 -14.00
C GLN A 93 -14.94 -34.79 -13.75
N VAL A 94 -16.10 -34.79 -14.37
CA VAL A 94 -17.21 -33.86 -14.11
C VAL A 94 -18.51 -34.65 -13.98
N GLY A 95 -19.25 -34.45 -12.89
CA GLY A 95 -20.49 -35.14 -12.69
C GLY A 95 -21.35 -34.55 -11.58
N LEU A 96 -22.55 -35.10 -11.46
CA LEU A 96 -23.54 -34.77 -10.43
C LEU A 96 -23.39 -35.74 -9.26
N MET A 97 -23.41 -35.20 -8.02
CA MET A 97 -23.43 -36.00 -6.80
C MET A 97 -24.84 -35.94 -6.18
N MET A 98 -25.52 -37.06 -6.17
CA MET A 98 -26.83 -37.21 -5.54
C MET A 98 -26.83 -38.44 -4.62
N ASN A 99 -27.14 -38.25 -3.34
CA ASN A 99 -27.19 -39.36 -2.34
C ASN A 99 -25.92 -40.25 -2.36
N ASN A 100 -24.75 -39.62 -2.44
CA ASN A 100 -23.41 -40.22 -2.55
C ASN A 100 -23.21 -41.07 -3.84
N LYS A 101 -24.07 -40.92 -4.84
CA LYS A 101 -23.91 -41.53 -6.15
C LYS A 101 -23.42 -40.53 -7.16
N PHE A 102 -22.32 -40.86 -7.85
CA PHE A 102 -21.76 -40.08 -8.94
C PHE A 102 -22.45 -40.41 -10.27
N THR A 103 -22.84 -39.37 -11.01
CA THR A 103 -23.37 -39.52 -12.38
C THR A 103 -22.60 -38.56 -13.29
N THR A 104 -21.90 -39.06 -14.30
CA THR A 104 -21.12 -38.26 -15.25
C THR A 104 -22.02 -37.29 -16.01
N LEU A 105 -21.57 -36.05 -16.15
CA LEU A 105 -22.23 -35.00 -16.94
C LEU A 105 -21.43 -34.73 -18.23
N LYS A 106 -22.15 -34.29 -19.27
CA LYS A 106 -21.52 -33.76 -20.49
C LYS A 106 -21.01 -32.38 -20.23
N TYR A 107 -19.82 -32.07 -20.70
CA TYR A 107 -19.22 -30.74 -20.58
C TYR A 107 -18.30 -30.40 -21.76
N THR A 108 -18.04 -29.12 -21.93
CA THR A 108 -16.94 -28.60 -22.77
C THR A 108 -16.00 -27.75 -21.91
N TYR A 109 -14.73 -27.74 -22.29
CA TYR A 109 -13.73 -26.98 -21.58
C TYR A 109 -12.76 -26.35 -22.60
N ASP A 110 -12.56 -25.02 -22.52
CA ASP A 110 -11.70 -24.24 -23.43
C ASP A 110 -10.35 -23.85 -22.82
N GLY A 111 -10.02 -24.38 -21.66
CA GLY A 111 -8.85 -23.99 -20.87
C GLY A 111 -9.10 -22.86 -19.87
N LEU A 112 -10.26 -22.21 -19.93
CA LEU A 112 -10.66 -21.12 -19.02
C LEU A 112 -11.99 -21.36 -18.35
N VAL A 113 -12.98 -21.93 -19.06
CA VAL A 113 -14.34 -22.12 -18.60
C VAL A 113 -14.81 -23.54 -18.88
N ILE A 114 -15.38 -24.18 -17.85
CA ILE A 114 -16.10 -25.44 -17.98
C ILE A 114 -17.59 -25.12 -18.16
N LYS A 115 -18.17 -25.51 -19.31
CA LYS A 115 -19.61 -25.41 -19.55
C LYS A 115 -20.23 -26.80 -19.42
N ILE A 116 -21.10 -26.98 -18.44
CA ILE A 116 -21.68 -28.25 -18.02
C ILE A 116 -23.15 -28.29 -18.41
N GLN A 117 -23.59 -29.38 -19.06
CA GLN A 117 -24.99 -29.70 -19.26
C GLN A 117 -25.48 -30.52 -18.08
N LEU A 118 -26.43 -29.97 -17.30
CA LEU A 118 -27.06 -30.67 -16.19
C LEU A 118 -27.98 -31.79 -16.69
N ASP A 119 -28.29 -32.75 -15.81
CA ASP A 119 -29.12 -33.90 -16.10
C ASP A 119 -30.60 -33.56 -16.33
N LYS A 120 -31.07 -32.43 -15.79
CA LYS A 120 -32.40 -31.87 -15.96
C LYS A 120 -32.38 -30.35 -15.84
N THR A 121 -33.52 -29.70 -16.06
CA THR A 121 -33.75 -28.29 -15.72
C THR A 121 -34.05 -28.17 -14.23
N TYR A 122 -33.24 -27.41 -13.49
CA TYR A 122 -33.41 -27.10 -12.07
C TYR A 122 -34.13 -25.75 -11.90
N LYS A 123 -35.01 -25.67 -10.92
CA LYS A 123 -35.73 -24.45 -10.53
C LYS A 123 -34.92 -23.71 -9.45
N PRO A 124 -35.14 -22.40 -9.22
CA PRO A 124 -34.47 -21.62 -8.16
C PRO A 124 -34.59 -22.21 -6.74
N SER A 125 -35.66 -22.95 -6.47
CA SER A 125 -35.87 -23.65 -5.19
C SER A 125 -35.12 -24.96 -5.05
N GLU A 126 -34.53 -25.48 -6.14
CA GLU A 126 -33.84 -26.78 -6.15
C GLU A 126 -32.31 -26.58 -6.06
N LYS A 127 -31.68 -27.35 -5.18
CA LYS A 127 -30.20 -27.41 -5.08
C LYS A 127 -29.66 -28.64 -5.79
N TYR A 128 -28.47 -28.52 -6.34
CA TYR A 128 -27.72 -29.62 -6.92
C TYR A 128 -26.23 -29.51 -6.58
N THR A 129 -25.53 -30.65 -6.61
CA THR A 129 -24.09 -30.67 -6.30
C THR A 129 -23.29 -31.19 -7.47
N VAL A 130 -22.41 -30.36 -8.03
CA VAL A 130 -21.46 -30.77 -9.07
C VAL A 130 -20.15 -31.16 -8.42
N PHE A 131 -19.62 -32.30 -8.83
CA PHE A 131 -18.31 -32.82 -8.47
C PHE A 131 -17.36 -32.67 -9.64
N ILE A 132 -16.13 -32.17 -9.34
CA ILE A 132 -15.06 -32.02 -10.32
C ILE A 132 -13.77 -32.56 -9.71
N LYS A 133 -13.11 -33.48 -10.42
CA LYS A 133 -11.74 -33.92 -10.12
C LYS A 133 -10.79 -33.33 -11.14
N TYR A 134 -9.71 -32.71 -10.65
CA TYR A 134 -8.83 -31.92 -11.48
C TYR A 134 -7.39 -31.84 -10.95
N THR A 135 -6.46 -31.37 -11.80
CA THR A 135 -5.13 -30.95 -11.39
C THR A 135 -4.94 -29.47 -11.82
N ALA A 136 -4.70 -28.61 -10.85
CA ALA A 136 -4.36 -27.21 -11.09
C ALA A 136 -2.85 -27.05 -11.32
N LYS A 137 -2.48 -26.25 -12.32
CA LYS A 137 -1.10 -26.02 -12.77
C LYS A 137 -0.78 -24.53 -12.83
N PRO A 138 -0.70 -23.85 -11.68
CA PRO A 138 -0.63 -22.39 -11.64
C PRO A 138 0.59 -21.81 -12.38
N ASN A 139 1.71 -22.51 -12.39
CA ASN A 139 2.93 -22.06 -13.10
C ASN A 139 2.85 -22.18 -14.63
N GLU A 140 1.90 -22.96 -15.16
CA GLU A 140 1.66 -23.06 -16.60
C GLU A 140 0.65 -22.02 -17.09
N PHE A 141 -0.15 -21.46 -16.19
CA PHE A 141 -1.11 -20.40 -16.50
C PHE A 141 -0.41 -19.06 -16.64
N LYS A 142 -0.53 -18.44 -17.82
CA LYS A 142 0.01 -17.11 -18.08
C LYS A 142 -1.03 -16.07 -17.70
N SER A 143 -0.78 -15.34 -16.63
CA SER A 143 -1.58 -14.19 -16.23
C SER A 143 -0.82 -12.89 -16.47
N LYS A 144 -1.55 -11.81 -16.61
CA LYS A 144 -1.01 -10.45 -16.65
C LYS A 144 -1.30 -9.80 -15.30
N GLY A 145 -0.26 -9.39 -14.59
CA GLY A 145 -0.39 -8.59 -13.37
C GLY A 145 -0.65 -7.11 -13.65
N SER A 146 -0.88 -6.37 -12.58
CA SER A 146 -0.99 -4.90 -12.57
C SER A 146 0.06 -4.28 -11.65
N ALA A 147 0.00 -2.97 -11.45
CA ALA A 147 0.86 -2.28 -10.48
C ALA A 147 0.55 -2.68 -9.02
N ALA A 148 -0.70 -3.03 -8.71
CA ALA A 148 -1.13 -3.43 -7.36
C ALA A 148 -0.95 -4.94 -7.10
N ILE A 149 -1.23 -5.79 -8.12
CA ILE A 149 -1.10 -7.25 -8.07
C ILE A 149 -0.16 -7.66 -9.19
N ASN A 150 1.11 -7.89 -8.86
CA ASN A 150 2.17 -8.07 -9.85
C ASN A 150 2.04 -9.36 -10.69
N ASP A 151 1.37 -10.37 -10.15
CA ASP A 151 1.15 -11.67 -10.78
C ASP A 151 -0.20 -12.24 -10.29
N ALA A 152 -0.99 -12.83 -11.17
CA ALA A 152 -2.34 -13.33 -10.89
C ALA A 152 -2.47 -14.85 -11.15
N LYS A 153 -1.47 -15.64 -10.74
CA LYS A 153 -1.50 -17.12 -10.84
C LYS A 153 -2.42 -17.80 -9.83
N GLY A 154 -2.92 -17.09 -8.84
CA GLY A 154 -3.87 -17.59 -7.86
C GLY A 154 -3.29 -18.54 -6.79
N LEU A 155 -2.36 -19.43 -7.12
CA LEU A 155 -1.70 -20.37 -6.21
C LEU A 155 -0.19 -20.33 -6.44
N TYR A 156 0.57 -20.21 -5.35
CA TYR A 156 2.01 -19.96 -5.38
C TYR A 156 2.74 -21.01 -4.55
N PHE A 157 3.84 -21.52 -5.11
CA PHE A 157 4.75 -22.44 -4.46
C PHE A 157 6.11 -21.75 -4.30
N ILE A 158 6.44 -21.36 -3.08
CA ILE A 158 7.68 -20.68 -2.76
C ILE A 158 8.72 -21.71 -2.33
N ASN A 159 9.85 -21.72 -3.01
CA ASN A 159 10.96 -22.64 -2.73
C ASN A 159 10.53 -24.11 -2.52
N PRO A 160 9.66 -24.71 -3.36
CA PRO A 160 8.97 -25.96 -3.06
C PRO A 160 9.91 -27.17 -2.84
N LEU A 161 11.14 -27.10 -3.36
CA LEU A 161 12.15 -28.15 -3.22
C LEU A 161 13.19 -27.85 -2.13
N GLY A 162 13.09 -26.70 -1.43
CA GLY A 162 14.04 -26.29 -0.40
C GLY A 162 15.46 -26.05 -0.92
N LYS A 163 15.63 -25.69 -2.20
CA LYS A 163 16.96 -25.48 -2.80
C LYS A 163 17.57 -24.13 -2.40
N ASP A 164 16.73 -23.16 -2.12
CA ASP A 164 17.14 -21.84 -1.64
C ASP A 164 17.09 -21.83 -0.11
N SER A 165 18.26 -21.88 0.54
CA SER A 165 18.37 -21.89 2.00
C SER A 165 17.98 -20.55 2.64
N SER A 166 17.84 -19.47 1.86
CA SER A 166 17.44 -18.14 2.35
C SER A 166 15.92 -17.98 2.47
N LYS A 167 15.14 -18.94 1.93
CA LYS A 167 13.67 -18.87 1.90
C LYS A 167 13.05 -20.12 2.48
N PRO A 168 12.00 -20.01 3.32
CA PRO A 168 11.23 -21.17 3.76
C PRO A 168 10.44 -21.78 2.59
N ILE A 169 10.03 -23.04 2.77
CA ILE A 169 9.05 -23.66 1.87
C ILE A 169 7.67 -23.17 2.29
N GLN A 170 6.96 -22.52 1.36
CA GLN A 170 5.60 -22.01 1.58
C GLN A 170 4.71 -22.29 0.38
N ILE A 171 3.43 -22.50 0.63
CA ILE A 171 2.35 -22.48 -0.36
C ILE A 171 1.34 -21.47 0.15
N TRP A 172 0.82 -20.61 -0.74
CA TRP A 172 -0.24 -19.68 -0.42
C TRP A 172 -1.05 -19.28 -1.67
N THR A 173 -2.27 -18.74 -1.46
CA THR A 173 -3.16 -18.34 -2.53
C THR A 173 -3.40 -16.83 -2.51
N GLN A 174 -3.68 -16.26 -3.70
CA GLN A 174 -4.18 -14.90 -3.92
C GLN A 174 -5.38 -14.98 -4.86
N GLY A 175 -6.58 -14.72 -4.33
CA GLY A 175 -7.82 -14.86 -5.09
C GLY A 175 -8.22 -13.61 -5.87
N GLU A 176 -7.91 -12.43 -5.37
CA GLU A 176 -8.29 -11.18 -6.00
C GLU A 176 -7.46 -10.91 -7.27
N THR A 177 -8.11 -10.54 -8.38
CA THR A 177 -9.55 -10.32 -8.57
C THR A 177 -10.35 -11.62 -8.82
N GLU A 178 -9.94 -12.45 -9.74
CA GLU A 178 -10.53 -13.75 -10.14
C GLU A 178 -9.43 -14.81 -10.26
N GLY A 179 -8.49 -14.84 -9.29
CA GLY A 179 -7.38 -15.79 -9.22
C GLY A 179 -7.74 -17.12 -8.58
N THR A 180 -8.87 -17.20 -7.86
CA THR A 180 -9.32 -18.44 -7.23
C THR A 180 -9.59 -19.52 -8.26
N SER A 181 -10.11 -19.15 -9.42
CA SER A 181 -10.38 -20.09 -10.52
C SER A 181 -9.14 -20.69 -11.19
N VAL A 182 -7.92 -20.29 -10.83
CA VAL A 182 -6.67 -20.94 -11.27
C VAL A 182 -6.38 -22.22 -10.46
N TRP A 183 -6.89 -22.33 -9.23
CA TRP A 183 -6.64 -23.48 -8.36
C TRP A 183 -7.91 -24.20 -7.87
N LEU A 184 -9.09 -23.63 -8.07
CA LEU A 184 -10.39 -24.21 -7.71
C LEU A 184 -11.42 -23.88 -8.79
N PRO A 185 -12.01 -24.85 -9.51
CA PRO A 185 -13.10 -24.58 -10.44
C PRO A 185 -14.30 -24.00 -9.68
N ILE A 186 -14.76 -22.79 -10.01
CA ILE A 186 -15.78 -22.07 -9.25
C ILE A 186 -16.43 -20.96 -10.11
N ILE A 187 -17.54 -20.38 -9.67
CA ILE A 187 -18.00 -19.10 -10.22
C ILE A 187 -17.21 -17.98 -9.54
N ASP A 188 -16.13 -17.54 -10.18
CA ASP A 188 -15.14 -16.60 -9.60
C ASP A 188 -15.56 -15.15 -9.82
N LYS A 189 -16.64 -14.74 -9.16
CA LYS A 189 -17.21 -13.39 -9.24
C LYS A 189 -17.46 -12.82 -7.84
N PRO A 190 -17.24 -11.50 -7.60
CA PRO A 190 -17.37 -10.90 -6.28
C PRO A 190 -18.82 -10.91 -5.76
N ASN A 191 -19.83 -10.97 -6.63
CA ASN A 191 -21.25 -11.06 -6.26
C ASN A 191 -21.74 -12.47 -5.89
N GLN A 192 -20.84 -13.46 -5.88
CA GLN A 192 -21.10 -14.80 -5.36
C GLN A 192 -20.73 -14.88 -3.88
N LYS A 193 -21.48 -15.63 -3.10
CA LYS A 193 -21.18 -15.92 -1.70
C LYS A 193 -21.39 -17.40 -1.43
N SER A 194 -20.47 -18.02 -0.70
CA SER A 194 -20.49 -19.45 -0.41
C SER A 194 -19.92 -19.72 0.99
N THR A 195 -20.51 -20.66 1.72
CA THR A 195 -19.84 -21.29 2.85
C THR A 195 -18.75 -22.26 2.34
N GLN A 196 -17.78 -22.62 3.19
CA GLN A 196 -16.60 -23.33 2.72
C GLN A 196 -16.22 -24.49 3.66
N GLU A 197 -15.80 -25.62 3.08
CA GLU A 197 -15.06 -26.69 3.76
C GLU A 197 -13.83 -27.09 2.94
N PHE A 198 -12.63 -26.89 3.49
CA PHE A 198 -11.39 -27.33 2.86
C PHE A 198 -10.71 -28.43 3.67
N GLN A 199 -10.38 -29.54 3.00
CA GLN A 199 -9.66 -30.68 3.54
C GLN A 199 -8.27 -30.72 2.87
N LEU A 200 -7.24 -30.24 3.57
CA LEU A 200 -5.90 -30.05 3.03
C LEU A 200 -4.98 -31.16 3.51
N THR A 201 -4.47 -31.98 2.59
CA THR A 201 -3.42 -32.95 2.89
C THR A 201 -2.06 -32.28 2.84
N VAL A 202 -1.41 -32.16 3.99
CA VAL A 202 -0.15 -31.43 4.17
C VAL A 202 0.90 -32.29 4.90
N PRO A 203 2.22 -32.07 4.70
CA PRO A 203 3.25 -32.66 5.52
C PRO A 203 3.05 -32.36 6.99
N SER A 204 3.13 -33.38 7.88
CA SER A 204 2.86 -33.21 9.31
C SER A 204 3.78 -32.21 10.02
N LYS A 205 4.96 -31.92 9.46
CA LYS A 205 5.90 -30.89 9.97
C LYS A 205 5.50 -29.44 9.70
N TYR A 206 4.58 -29.18 8.77
CA TYR A 206 4.10 -27.84 8.43
C TYR A 206 2.76 -27.55 9.09
N VAL A 207 2.44 -26.28 9.25
CA VAL A 207 1.10 -25.83 9.62
C VAL A 207 0.32 -25.42 8.37
N SER A 208 -1.01 -25.51 8.45
CA SER A 208 -1.89 -24.91 7.44
C SER A 208 -2.72 -23.78 8.05
N LEU A 209 -3.14 -22.84 7.21
CA LEU A 209 -4.13 -21.81 7.54
C LEU A 209 -5.14 -21.73 6.40
N SER A 210 -6.42 -21.58 6.75
CA SER A 210 -7.49 -21.31 5.80
C SER A 210 -8.60 -20.47 6.47
N ASN A 211 -9.61 -20.08 5.70
CA ASN A 211 -10.79 -19.39 6.19
C ASN A 211 -11.56 -20.22 7.23
N GLY A 212 -12.20 -19.57 8.19
CA GLY A 212 -12.97 -20.21 9.25
C GLY A 212 -12.13 -20.92 10.28
N LEU A 213 -12.64 -21.99 10.88
CA LEU A 213 -12.03 -22.71 11.99
C LEU A 213 -11.39 -24.03 11.53
N LEU A 214 -10.25 -24.38 12.13
CA LEU A 214 -9.67 -25.71 12.02
C LEU A 214 -10.48 -26.66 12.92
N THR A 215 -11.35 -27.47 12.30
CA THR A 215 -12.30 -28.32 13.03
C THR A 215 -11.75 -29.70 13.34
N LYS A 216 -10.81 -30.21 12.53
CA LYS A 216 -10.24 -31.54 12.70
C LYS A 216 -8.87 -31.67 12.05
N GLN A 217 -7.99 -32.46 12.65
CA GLN A 217 -6.74 -32.92 12.08
C GLN A 217 -6.70 -34.43 12.11
N ILE A 218 -6.35 -35.09 11.00
CA ILE A 218 -6.29 -36.52 10.84
C ILE A 218 -4.89 -36.91 10.36
N ASN A 219 -4.10 -37.54 11.21
CA ASN A 219 -2.75 -37.99 10.88
C ASN A 219 -2.77 -39.23 9.98
N ASN A 220 -1.98 -39.20 8.92
CA ASN A 220 -1.76 -40.33 8.02
C ASN A 220 -0.47 -41.08 8.40
N LYS A 221 -0.37 -42.34 7.99
CA LYS A 221 0.81 -43.17 8.29
C LYS A 221 2.06 -42.83 7.48
N ASN A 222 1.92 -41.99 6.44
CA ASN A 222 2.99 -41.63 5.49
C ASN A 222 3.68 -40.28 5.80
N GLY A 223 3.54 -39.74 7.03
CA GLY A 223 4.13 -38.47 7.42
C GLY A 223 3.36 -37.23 6.94
N THR A 224 2.13 -37.41 6.47
CA THR A 224 1.19 -36.32 6.17
C THR A 224 0.02 -36.35 7.15
N ARG A 225 -0.76 -35.26 7.14
CA ARG A 225 -2.06 -35.22 7.83
C ARG A 225 -3.08 -34.48 6.96
N VAL A 226 -4.35 -34.65 7.25
CA VAL A 226 -5.44 -33.89 6.67
C VAL A 226 -5.93 -32.87 7.70
N ASP A 227 -5.85 -31.59 7.35
CA ASP A 227 -6.40 -30.47 8.12
C ASP A 227 -7.77 -30.09 7.52
N ILE A 228 -8.83 -30.09 8.36
CA ILE A 228 -10.21 -29.76 7.94
C ILE A 228 -10.57 -28.38 8.48
N TRP A 229 -10.69 -27.44 7.55
CA TRP A 229 -11.10 -26.05 7.81
C TRP A 229 -12.56 -25.83 7.39
N LYS A 230 -13.33 -25.12 8.21
CA LYS A 230 -14.73 -24.80 7.92
C LYS A 230 -15.04 -23.34 8.13
N MET A 231 -15.71 -22.76 7.16
CA MET A 231 -16.27 -21.42 7.17
C MET A 231 -17.78 -21.50 7.01
N ASP A 232 -18.51 -21.29 8.12
CA ASP A 232 -19.94 -21.46 8.18
C ASP A 232 -20.72 -20.21 7.70
N LEU A 233 -20.05 -19.07 7.60
CA LEU A 233 -20.63 -17.84 7.07
C LEU A 233 -20.26 -17.67 5.58
N PRO A 234 -21.19 -17.19 4.74
CA PRO A 234 -20.93 -17.06 3.31
C PRO A 234 -20.02 -15.86 3.02
N HIS A 235 -19.01 -16.08 2.18
CA HIS A 235 -18.09 -15.05 1.71
C HIS A 235 -17.76 -15.23 0.21
N ALA A 236 -17.17 -14.20 -0.42
CA ALA A 236 -16.91 -14.23 -1.85
C ALA A 236 -15.75 -15.17 -2.23
N PRO A 237 -15.78 -15.78 -3.42
CA PRO A 237 -14.73 -16.70 -3.87
C PRO A 237 -13.31 -16.10 -3.90
N TYR A 238 -13.15 -14.82 -4.23
CA TYR A 238 -11.84 -14.18 -4.27
C TYR A 238 -11.17 -14.11 -2.88
N LEU A 239 -11.94 -14.27 -1.80
CA LEU A 239 -11.49 -14.32 -0.40
C LEU A 239 -11.13 -15.74 0.07
N PHE A 240 -11.30 -16.75 -0.78
CA PHE A 240 -10.92 -18.13 -0.44
C PHE A 240 -9.40 -18.24 -0.33
N PHE A 241 -8.97 -18.80 0.77
CA PHE A 241 -7.55 -18.82 1.12
C PHE A 241 -7.09 -20.17 1.62
N LEU A 242 -5.89 -20.53 1.25
CA LEU A 242 -5.10 -21.56 1.89
C LEU A 242 -3.62 -21.18 1.95
N ALA A 243 -2.97 -21.54 3.04
CA ALA A 243 -1.52 -21.46 3.17
C ALA A 243 -0.98 -22.69 3.89
N VAL A 244 0.25 -23.09 3.53
CA VAL A 244 0.98 -24.20 4.15
C VAL A 244 2.45 -23.81 4.28
N GLY A 245 3.04 -23.97 5.46
CA GLY A 245 4.45 -23.65 5.67
C GLY A 245 4.95 -23.91 7.08
N ASP A 246 6.21 -23.60 7.32
CA ASP A 246 6.86 -23.75 8.62
C ASP A 246 6.78 -22.43 9.43
N TYR A 247 5.62 -22.20 10.06
CA TYR A 247 5.34 -20.98 10.82
C TYR A 247 5.35 -21.26 12.33
N ALA A 248 5.73 -20.23 13.11
CA ALA A 248 5.36 -20.09 14.51
C ALA A 248 3.97 -19.45 14.60
N ILE A 249 3.16 -19.86 15.57
CA ILE A 249 1.80 -19.36 15.78
C ILE A 249 1.74 -18.70 17.15
N VAL A 250 1.59 -17.39 17.17
CA VAL A 250 1.37 -16.63 18.39
C VAL A 250 -0.12 -16.32 18.54
N LYS A 251 -0.70 -16.72 19.67
CA LYS A 251 -2.15 -16.59 19.91
C LYS A 251 -2.48 -15.43 20.83
N ASP A 252 -3.58 -14.79 20.48
CA ASP A 252 -4.23 -13.75 21.24
C ASP A 252 -5.74 -14.01 21.30
N ASN A 253 -6.51 -13.16 21.94
CA ASN A 253 -7.95 -13.35 22.10
C ASN A 253 -8.69 -12.03 22.04
N TYR A 254 -9.86 -12.03 21.43
CA TYR A 254 -10.82 -10.93 21.47
C TYR A 254 -12.23 -11.45 21.73
N LYS A 255 -12.83 -11.13 22.88
CA LYS A 255 -14.18 -11.56 23.28
C LYS A 255 -14.42 -13.08 23.09
N GLY A 256 -13.42 -13.93 23.40
CA GLY A 256 -13.50 -15.38 23.22
C GLY A 256 -13.20 -15.89 21.80
N LYS A 257 -12.99 -15.01 20.82
CA LYS A 257 -12.56 -15.37 19.48
C LYS A 257 -11.04 -15.42 19.40
N GLU A 258 -10.47 -16.46 18.75
CA GLU A 258 -9.02 -16.56 18.55
C GLU A 258 -8.56 -15.44 17.61
N VAL A 259 -7.52 -14.71 18.04
CA VAL A 259 -6.72 -13.84 17.19
C VAL A 259 -5.33 -14.46 17.12
N SER A 260 -4.81 -14.76 15.93
CA SER A 260 -3.56 -15.50 15.78
C SER A 260 -2.64 -14.93 14.71
N TYR A 261 -1.33 -15.01 14.95
CA TYR A 261 -0.28 -14.45 14.13
C TYR A 261 0.64 -15.58 13.67
N TYR A 262 0.65 -15.85 12.37
CA TYR A 262 1.48 -16.85 11.71
C TYR A 262 2.71 -16.14 11.13
N VAL A 263 3.83 -16.29 11.82
CA VAL A 263 5.09 -15.63 11.45
C VAL A 263 6.18 -16.64 11.18
N GLU A 264 7.20 -16.26 10.43
CA GLU A 264 8.41 -17.08 10.36
C GLU A 264 9.03 -17.22 11.77
N LYS A 265 9.58 -18.38 12.09
CA LYS A 265 10.05 -18.72 13.45
C LYS A 265 11.05 -17.71 14.03
N GLU A 266 11.85 -17.08 13.18
CA GLU A 266 12.81 -16.08 13.62
C GLU A 266 12.15 -14.81 14.18
N TYR A 267 10.86 -14.55 13.83
CA TYR A 267 10.07 -13.38 14.28
C TYR A 267 9.01 -13.72 15.34
N GLU A 268 9.04 -14.91 15.90
CA GLU A 268 8.06 -15.34 16.91
C GLU A 268 8.00 -14.41 18.11
N LYS A 269 9.16 -13.90 18.56
CA LYS A 269 9.27 -12.98 19.71
C LYS A 269 8.68 -11.60 19.41
N GLU A 270 8.79 -11.15 18.17
CA GLU A 270 8.35 -9.84 17.70
C GLU A 270 6.88 -9.85 17.24
N ALA A 271 6.26 -11.01 17.07
CA ALA A 271 4.91 -11.15 16.52
C ALA A 271 3.87 -10.28 17.23
N ARG A 272 3.94 -10.17 18.57
CA ARG A 272 3.05 -9.29 19.34
C ARG A 272 3.36 -7.80 19.20
N GLN A 273 4.60 -7.42 18.91
CA GLN A 273 4.93 -6.03 18.64
C GLN A 273 4.45 -5.62 17.24
N ILE A 274 4.43 -6.59 16.30
CA ILE A 274 3.95 -6.37 14.93
C ILE A 274 2.42 -6.31 14.90
N TYR A 275 1.74 -7.32 15.43
CA TYR A 275 0.30 -7.53 15.25
C TYR A 275 -0.56 -7.29 16.50
N GLY A 276 0.03 -7.15 17.68
CA GLY A 276 -0.68 -7.22 18.97
C GLY A 276 -1.65 -6.06 19.26
N LYS A 277 -1.70 -5.03 18.40
CA LYS A 277 -2.76 -4.02 18.44
C LYS A 277 -4.08 -4.48 17.80
N THR A 278 -4.09 -5.60 17.11
CA THR A 278 -5.27 -6.14 16.41
C THR A 278 -6.51 -6.26 17.28
N PRO A 279 -6.47 -6.80 18.54
CA PRO A 279 -7.64 -6.82 19.40
C PRO A 279 -8.20 -5.43 19.73
N ALA A 280 -7.34 -4.42 19.88
CA ALA A 280 -7.75 -3.04 20.11
C ALA A 280 -8.36 -2.41 18.84
N MET A 281 -7.83 -2.73 17.65
CA MET A 281 -8.40 -2.30 16.37
C MET A 281 -9.81 -2.89 16.17
N ILE A 282 -10.00 -4.18 16.46
CA ILE A 282 -11.34 -4.81 16.39
C ILE A 282 -12.31 -4.09 17.33
N ALA A 283 -11.92 -3.84 18.60
CA ALA A 283 -12.77 -3.14 19.57
C ALA A 283 -13.15 -1.73 19.11
N TYR A 284 -12.21 -1.01 18.54
CA TYR A 284 -12.46 0.34 18.01
C TYR A 284 -13.44 0.31 16.84
N TYR A 285 -13.21 -0.57 15.85
CA TYR A 285 -14.07 -0.65 14.67
C TYR A 285 -15.48 -1.15 15.01
N GLU A 286 -15.63 -2.11 15.91
CA GLU A 286 -16.94 -2.48 16.45
C GLU A 286 -17.66 -1.29 17.08
N THR A 287 -16.92 -0.46 17.82
CA THR A 287 -17.50 0.70 18.52
C THR A 287 -18.01 1.75 17.53
N ILE A 288 -17.21 2.12 16.53
CA ILE A 288 -17.60 3.18 15.58
C ILE A 288 -18.64 2.71 14.55
N LEU A 289 -18.65 1.40 14.19
CA LEU A 289 -19.61 0.84 13.26
C LEU A 289 -20.90 0.36 13.95
N GLY A 290 -20.86 0.13 15.27
CA GLY A 290 -21.98 -0.45 16.00
C GLY A 290 -22.33 -1.88 15.59
N ILE A 291 -21.37 -2.61 14.98
CA ILE A 291 -21.52 -3.98 14.49
C ILE A 291 -20.37 -4.82 15.03
N ASP A 292 -20.71 -5.86 15.81
CA ASP A 292 -19.73 -6.80 16.32
C ASP A 292 -18.92 -7.44 15.17
N PHE A 293 -17.67 -7.80 15.43
CA PHE A 293 -16.83 -8.55 14.48
C PHE A 293 -17.54 -9.87 14.12
N PRO A 294 -17.99 -10.03 12.85
CA PRO A 294 -18.96 -11.08 12.50
C PRO A 294 -18.35 -12.48 12.45
N TRP A 295 -17.03 -12.60 12.36
CA TRP A 295 -16.32 -13.84 12.05
C TRP A 295 -15.91 -14.62 13.29
N ALA A 296 -15.67 -15.93 13.13
CA ALA A 296 -15.38 -16.84 14.24
C ALA A 296 -13.96 -16.71 14.80
N LYS A 297 -13.01 -16.25 14.00
CA LYS A 297 -11.61 -15.96 14.34
C LYS A 297 -11.06 -14.83 13.51
N TYR A 298 -9.85 -14.37 13.83
CA TYR A 298 -9.03 -13.54 12.96
C TYR A 298 -7.57 -14.03 12.98
N ALA A 299 -7.05 -14.43 11.83
CA ALA A 299 -5.65 -14.83 11.69
C ALA A 299 -4.93 -13.91 10.72
N GLN A 300 -3.67 -13.64 10.96
CA GLN A 300 -2.77 -12.91 10.07
C GLN A 300 -1.56 -13.78 9.78
N ILE A 301 -1.15 -13.83 8.52
CA ILE A 301 -0.01 -14.61 8.05
C ILE A 301 0.86 -13.78 7.13
N SER A 302 2.17 -13.98 7.20
CA SER A 302 3.13 -13.40 6.26
C SER A 302 3.56 -14.41 5.19
N GLY A 303 3.69 -13.96 3.93
CA GLY A 303 4.16 -14.82 2.84
C GLY A 303 5.31 -14.22 2.06
N ARG A 304 6.31 -15.04 1.78
CA ARG A 304 7.43 -14.68 0.92
C ARG A 304 6.97 -14.48 -0.52
N GLU A 305 7.56 -13.48 -1.17
CA GLU A 305 7.27 -13.13 -2.57
C GLU A 305 5.78 -12.79 -2.82
N PHE A 306 5.07 -12.33 -1.79
CA PHE A 306 3.67 -11.99 -1.94
C PHE A 306 3.48 -10.88 -3.00
N VAL A 307 2.51 -11.10 -3.89
CA VAL A 307 2.35 -10.32 -5.12
C VAL A 307 1.71 -8.93 -4.92
N SER A 308 1.32 -8.61 -3.70
CA SER A 308 0.76 -7.30 -3.29
C SER A 308 1.32 -6.87 -1.93
N GLY A 309 0.77 -5.80 -1.33
CA GLY A 309 1.08 -5.38 0.04
C GLY A 309 0.50 -6.32 1.08
N ALA A 310 -0.81 -6.53 1.01
CA ALA A 310 -1.55 -7.47 1.83
C ALA A 310 -2.86 -7.86 1.13
N MET A 311 -3.68 -8.73 1.77
CA MET A 311 -4.96 -9.22 1.25
C MET A 311 -5.87 -9.67 2.39
N GLU A 312 -7.09 -9.22 2.36
CA GLU A 312 -8.11 -9.37 3.40
C GLU A 312 -8.79 -10.75 3.47
N ASN A 313 -8.23 -11.81 2.92
CA ASN A 313 -8.90 -13.12 2.89
C ASN A 313 -9.66 -13.41 4.19
N THR A 314 -10.95 -13.61 4.11
CA THR A 314 -11.86 -13.66 5.26
C THR A 314 -11.34 -14.55 6.39
N THR A 315 -11.10 -14.00 7.57
CA THR A 315 -10.53 -14.64 8.76
C THR A 315 -9.06 -15.09 8.66
N ALA A 316 -8.38 -14.82 7.55
CA ALA A 316 -7.02 -15.31 7.30
C ALA A 316 -6.23 -14.31 6.42
N THR A 317 -6.09 -13.09 6.91
CA THR A 317 -5.40 -11.99 6.22
C THR A 317 -3.96 -12.34 5.89
N MET A 318 -3.57 -12.11 4.63
CA MET A 318 -2.21 -12.34 4.15
C MET A 318 -1.44 -11.03 4.05
N HIS A 319 -0.20 -11.00 4.54
CA HIS A 319 0.70 -9.85 4.43
C HIS A 319 1.97 -10.23 3.65
N ASN A 320 2.53 -9.25 2.94
CA ASN A 320 3.86 -9.39 2.37
C ASN A 320 4.91 -9.58 3.48
N GLU A 321 6.00 -10.32 3.20
CA GLU A 321 7.08 -10.59 4.15
C GLU A 321 7.71 -9.33 4.77
N MET A 322 7.57 -8.18 4.15
CA MET A 322 8.06 -6.91 4.70
C MET A 322 7.36 -6.48 5.99
N VAL A 323 6.21 -7.07 6.34
CA VAL A 323 5.55 -6.86 7.64
C VAL A 323 6.40 -7.40 8.79
N LEU A 324 7.25 -8.40 8.53
CA LEU A 324 8.14 -9.03 9.50
C LEU A 324 9.29 -8.09 9.85
N GLN A 325 9.18 -7.44 10.97
CA GLN A 325 10.15 -6.49 11.52
C GLN A 325 10.81 -7.07 12.76
N ASP A 326 12.13 -6.96 12.88
CA ASP A 326 12.83 -7.32 14.08
C ASP A 326 12.71 -6.25 15.18
N ALA A 327 13.13 -6.58 16.40
CA ALA A 327 13.02 -5.71 17.57
C ALA A 327 13.67 -4.33 17.37
N ARG A 328 14.73 -4.26 16.57
CA ARG A 328 15.45 -3.01 16.28
C ARG A 328 14.73 -2.17 15.24
N GLU A 329 14.12 -2.78 14.22
CA GLU A 329 13.24 -2.08 13.28
C GLU A 329 12.01 -1.48 13.95
N LEU A 330 11.44 -2.19 14.94
CA LEU A 330 10.27 -1.75 15.70
C LEU A 330 10.55 -0.60 16.67
N LYS A 331 11.83 -0.24 16.92
CA LYS A 331 12.19 1.00 17.64
C LYS A 331 11.77 2.26 16.89
N ASP A 332 11.73 2.20 15.57
CA ASP A 332 11.25 3.29 14.70
C ASP A 332 9.72 3.32 14.56
N GLY A 333 9.02 2.46 15.32
CA GLY A 333 7.59 2.23 15.19
C GLY A 333 7.26 1.13 14.16
N ASN A 334 6.04 0.60 14.27
CA ASN A 334 5.55 -0.40 13.32
C ASN A 334 5.12 0.29 12.01
N GLY A 335 5.92 0.19 10.96
CA GLY A 335 5.62 0.78 9.65
C GLY A 335 4.45 0.14 8.90
N TRP A 336 3.91 -0.98 9.40
CA TRP A 336 2.79 -1.72 8.83
C TRP A 336 1.49 -1.58 9.62
N GLU A 337 1.46 -0.77 10.67
CA GLU A 337 0.29 -0.60 11.54
C GLU A 337 -0.95 -0.12 10.75
N SER A 338 -0.79 0.82 9.84
CA SER A 338 -1.87 1.30 8.96
C SER A 338 -2.38 0.21 8.03
N THR A 339 -1.47 -0.60 7.44
CA THR A 339 -1.86 -1.72 6.57
C THR A 339 -2.60 -2.81 7.36
N ILE A 340 -2.16 -3.12 8.57
CA ILE A 340 -2.86 -4.08 9.45
C ILE A 340 -4.28 -3.58 9.77
N ALA A 341 -4.45 -2.28 10.00
CA ALA A 341 -5.74 -1.65 10.24
C ALA A 341 -6.64 -1.71 8.99
N HIS A 342 -6.07 -1.45 7.80
CA HIS A 342 -6.71 -1.55 6.49
C HIS A 342 -7.29 -2.95 6.25
N GLU A 343 -6.45 -3.98 6.33
CA GLU A 343 -6.85 -5.36 6.10
C GLU A 343 -7.89 -5.87 7.10
N LEU A 344 -7.81 -5.42 8.34
CA LEU A 344 -8.81 -5.76 9.33
C LEU A 344 -10.17 -5.12 9.03
N PHE A 345 -10.18 -3.86 8.56
CA PHE A 345 -11.44 -3.15 8.28
C PHE A 345 -12.22 -3.77 7.12
N HIS A 346 -11.53 -4.39 6.17
CA HIS A 346 -12.16 -5.17 5.10
C HIS A 346 -13.10 -6.26 5.62
N HIS A 347 -12.91 -6.76 6.85
CA HIS A 347 -13.81 -7.76 7.42
C HIS A 347 -15.24 -7.25 7.62
N TRP A 348 -15.46 -5.92 7.54
CA TRP A 348 -16.80 -5.30 7.40
C TRP A 348 -17.02 -4.78 5.98
N PHE A 349 -16.06 -4.09 5.37
CA PHE A 349 -16.14 -3.50 4.02
C PHE A 349 -15.26 -4.28 3.02
N GLY A 350 -15.80 -5.34 2.44
CA GLY A 350 -15.12 -6.29 1.56
C GLY A 350 -15.62 -7.70 1.79
N ASP A 351 -15.56 -8.17 3.03
CA ASP A 351 -15.95 -9.53 3.41
C ASP A 351 -17.44 -9.64 3.79
N PHE A 352 -17.87 -8.85 4.78
CA PHE A 352 -19.25 -8.86 5.25
C PHE A 352 -20.21 -8.27 4.21
N VAL A 353 -19.85 -7.12 3.64
CA VAL A 353 -20.47 -6.51 2.47
C VAL A 353 -19.42 -6.38 1.39
N THR A 354 -19.58 -7.10 0.28
CA THR A 354 -18.61 -7.13 -0.83
C THR A 354 -19.06 -6.27 -2.00
N ALA A 355 -18.17 -5.60 -2.70
CA ALA A 355 -18.47 -4.90 -3.95
C ALA A 355 -19.21 -5.81 -4.94
N GLU A 356 -20.33 -5.34 -5.50
CA GLU A 356 -21.18 -6.13 -6.42
C GLU A 356 -20.44 -6.48 -7.72
N SER A 357 -19.51 -5.62 -8.12
CA SER A 357 -18.62 -5.78 -9.27
C SER A 357 -17.36 -5.01 -9.02
N TRP A 358 -16.30 -5.30 -9.75
CA TRP A 358 -15.02 -4.57 -9.67
C TRP A 358 -15.19 -3.08 -9.99
N SER A 359 -16.25 -2.70 -10.75
CA SER A 359 -16.61 -1.29 -10.97
C SER A 359 -16.94 -0.53 -9.68
N ASN A 360 -17.38 -1.23 -8.64
CA ASN A 360 -17.74 -0.67 -7.34
C ASN A 360 -16.67 -0.95 -6.25
N ILE A 361 -15.42 -1.25 -6.62
CA ILE A 361 -14.38 -1.63 -5.67
C ILE A 361 -14.13 -0.57 -4.57
N THR A 362 -14.50 0.68 -4.84
CA THR A 362 -14.46 1.77 -3.85
C THR A 362 -15.18 1.42 -2.54
N VAL A 363 -16.25 0.58 -2.58
CA VAL A 363 -16.97 0.20 -1.34
C VAL A 363 -16.21 -0.82 -0.48
N ASN A 364 -15.11 -1.36 -0.99
CA ASN A 364 -14.11 -2.12 -0.24
C ASN A 364 -12.92 -1.20 0.08
N GLU A 365 -12.15 -0.81 -0.93
CA GLU A 365 -10.83 -0.21 -0.81
C GLU A 365 -10.81 1.20 -0.22
N SER A 366 -11.77 2.06 -0.63
CA SER A 366 -11.81 3.42 -0.08
C SER A 366 -12.11 3.43 1.41
N PHE A 367 -12.92 2.47 1.89
CA PHE A 367 -13.23 2.32 3.30
C PHE A 367 -12.04 1.78 4.09
N ALA A 368 -11.34 0.80 3.56
CA ALA A 368 -10.14 0.26 4.17
C ALA A 368 -9.00 1.30 4.21
N ASP A 369 -8.80 2.06 3.14
CA ASP A 369 -7.84 3.19 3.12
C ASP A 369 -8.21 4.25 4.18
N TYR A 370 -9.48 4.63 4.26
CA TYR A 370 -9.94 5.60 5.25
C TYR A 370 -9.82 5.08 6.69
N SER A 371 -9.95 3.77 6.91
CA SER A 371 -9.78 3.17 8.22
C SER A 371 -8.38 3.38 8.82
N GLN A 372 -7.37 3.53 7.98
CA GLN A 372 -6.01 3.89 8.40
C GLN A 372 -5.99 5.25 9.10
N THR A 373 -6.66 6.24 8.48
CA THR A 373 -6.85 7.57 9.09
C THR A 373 -7.60 7.48 10.42
N LEU A 374 -8.73 6.74 10.45
CA LEU A 374 -9.54 6.57 11.67
C LEU A 374 -8.76 5.90 12.80
N TRP A 375 -8.00 4.85 12.49
CA TRP A 375 -7.18 4.16 13.49
C TRP A 375 -6.05 5.05 14.02
N LEU A 376 -5.35 5.75 13.16
CA LEU A 376 -4.26 6.64 13.57
C LEU A 376 -4.77 7.85 14.37
N GLU A 377 -5.91 8.42 13.99
CA GLU A 377 -6.60 9.45 14.76
C GLU A 377 -6.92 8.96 16.18
N HIS A 378 -7.47 7.75 16.31
CA HIS A 378 -7.82 7.12 17.58
C HIS A 378 -6.58 6.77 18.42
N SER A 379 -5.57 6.12 17.84
CA SER A 379 -4.45 5.51 18.55
C SER A 379 -3.27 6.43 18.79
N LYS A 380 -3.08 7.47 17.96
CA LYS A 380 -1.92 8.39 18.00
C LYS A 380 -2.34 9.86 18.02
N GLY A 381 -3.64 10.16 18.00
CA GLY A 381 -4.17 11.51 18.05
C GLY A 381 -4.43 12.15 16.70
N LYS A 382 -5.10 13.30 16.75
CA LYS A 382 -5.62 14.02 15.58
C LYS A 382 -4.56 14.29 14.50
N ASP A 383 -3.38 14.79 14.90
CA ASP A 383 -2.29 15.10 13.97
C ASP A 383 -1.85 13.88 13.14
N ALA A 384 -1.84 12.69 13.74
CA ALA A 384 -1.46 11.46 13.03
C ALA A 384 -2.51 11.04 11.99
N GLY A 385 -3.80 11.17 12.31
CA GLY A 385 -4.89 10.95 11.35
C GLY A 385 -4.88 12.00 10.22
N GLU A 386 -4.70 13.28 10.55
CA GLU A 386 -4.59 14.35 9.54
C GLU A 386 -3.37 14.15 8.62
N TYR A 387 -2.25 13.72 9.17
CA TYR A 387 -1.05 13.41 8.37
C TYR A 387 -1.26 12.24 7.40
N GLU A 388 -1.91 11.16 7.86
CA GLU A 388 -2.26 10.03 6.97
C GLU A 388 -3.17 10.48 5.84
N ASN A 389 -4.23 11.22 6.16
CA ASN A 389 -5.17 11.76 5.21
C ASN A 389 -4.51 12.75 4.20
N TYR A 390 -3.60 13.60 4.68
CA TYR A 390 -2.79 14.49 3.82
C TYR A 390 -1.84 13.72 2.92
N THR A 391 -1.21 12.68 3.43
CA THR A 391 -0.31 11.82 2.64
C THR A 391 -1.06 11.16 1.49
N GLY A 392 -2.27 10.64 1.74
CA GLY A 392 -3.16 10.12 0.70
C GLY A 392 -3.51 11.17 -0.36
N LEU A 393 -3.88 12.39 0.08
CA LEU A 393 -4.13 13.51 -0.85
C LEU A 393 -2.93 13.80 -1.75
N ARG A 394 -1.74 13.88 -1.18
CA ARG A 394 -0.49 14.14 -1.91
C ARG A 394 -0.19 13.05 -2.94
N TYR A 395 -0.40 11.79 -2.59
CA TYR A 395 -0.21 10.68 -3.54
C TYR A 395 -1.17 10.77 -4.71
N TYR A 396 -2.46 11.00 -4.45
CA TYR A 396 -3.43 11.17 -5.52
C TYR A 396 -3.10 12.37 -6.43
N LEU A 397 -2.80 13.54 -5.87
CA LEU A 397 -2.47 14.74 -6.65
C LEU A 397 -1.17 14.61 -7.44
N SER A 398 -0.27 13.68 -7.08
CA SER A 398 0.97 13.43 -7.82
C SER A 398 0.79 12.57 -9.07
N SER A 399 -0.42 12.07 -9.34
CA SER A 399 -0.74 11.21 -10.49
C SER A 399 -1.74 11.87 -11.45
N PRO A 400 -1.30 12.63 -12.46
CA PRO A 400 -2.21 13.26 -13.42
C PRO A 400 -3.12 12.30 -14.18
N ALA A 401 -2.63 11.07 -14.47
CA ALA A 401 -3.41 10.05 -15.16
C ALA A 401 -4.60 9.57 -14.32
N ASP A 402 -4.46 9.54 -13.00
CA ASP A 402 -5.54 9.15 -12.09
C ASP A 402 -6.59 10.25 -11.93
N ALA A 403 -6.24 11.51 -12.19
CA ALA A 403 -7.20 12.60 -12.14
C ALA A 403 -8.32 12.48 -13.20
N GLU A 404 -8.10 11.75 -14.29
CA GLU A 404 -9.11 11.56 -15.35
C GLU A 404 -10.08 10.41 -15.09
N LYS A 405 -9.89 9.65 -14.01
CA LYS A 405 -10.68 8.46 -13.70
C LYS A 405 -11.81 8.76 -12.71
N ASP A 406 -12.98 8.17 -12.97
CA ASP A 406 -14.09 8.15 -12.00
C ASP A 406 -13.77 7.19 -10.85
N LEU A 407 -14.38 7.41 -9.68
CA LEU A 407 -14.24 6.49 -8.55
C LEU A 407 -15.00 5.19 -8.81
N VAL A 408 -16.23 5.26 -9.33
CA VAL A 408 -17.00 4.11 -9.84
C VAL A 408 -16.80 4.02 -11.34
N ARG A 409 -16.12 2.97 -11.81
CA ARG A 409 -15.71 2.83 -13.22
C ARG A 409 -16.32 1.62 -13.87
N PHE A 410 -17.10 1.81 -14.93
CA PHE A 410 -17.69 0.74 -15.73
C PHE A 410 -16.89 0.42 -17.01
N PHE A 411 -15.84 1.18 -17.29
CA PHE A 411 -14.99 1.01 -18.46
C PHE A 411 -13.54 0.94 -18.01
N TYR A 412 -12.97 -0.25 -18.07
CA TYR A 412 -11.55 -0.53 -17.78
C TYR A 412 -11.04 -1.65 -18.69
N LYS A 413 -9.72 -1.70 -18.90
CA LYS A 413 -9.11 -2.69 -19.78
C LYS A 413 -9.02 -4.03 -19.09
N GLU A 414 -8.35 -4.09 -17.96
CA GLU A 414 -8.22 -5.26 -17.10
C GLU A 414 -8.87 -4.98 -15.74
N ARG A 415 -9.30 -6.02 -15.03
CA ARG A 415 -9.94 -5.88 -13.72
C ARG A 415 -9.01 -5.26 -12.68
N GLU A 416 -7.75 -5.63 -12.77
CA GLU A 416 -6.69 -5.17 -11.89
C GLU A 416 -6.42 -3.66 -12.05
N ASP A 417 -6.82 -3.02 -13.18
CA ASP A 417 -6.63 -1.59 -13.41
C ASP A 417 -7.50 -0.69 -12.52
N VAL A 418 -8.49 -1.28 -11.82
CA VAL A 418 -9.31 -0.50 -10.86
C VAL A 418 -8.64 -0.33 -9.49
N PHE A 419 -7.53 -1.03 -9.22
CA PHE A 419 -6.74 -0.92 -8.00
C PHE A 419 -5.65 0.14 -8.17
N ASP A 420 -6.02 1.39 -7.95
CA ASP A 420 -5.16 2.54 -8.17
C ASP A 420 -5.40 3.64 -7.11
N LEU A 421 -4.68 4.77 -7.21
CA LEU A 421 -4.79 5.87 -6.27
C LEU A 421 -6.21 6.47 -6.19
N VAL A 422 -7.07 6.20 -7.18
CA VAL A 422 -8.46 6.66 -7.16
C VAL A 422 -9.29 5.79 -6.23
N SER A 423 -9.22 4.47 -6.35
CA SER A 423 -9.99 3.56 -5.51
C SER A 423 -9.55 3.58 -4.04
N TYR A 424 -8.27 3.88 -3.77
CA TYR A 424 -7.69 3.98 -2.43
C TYR A 424 -7.71 5.43 -1.94
N GLN A 425 -6.70 6.22 -2.24
CA GLN A 425 -6.42 7.52 -1.64
C GLN A 425 -7.48 8.58 -1.94
N LYS A 426 -7.92 8.70 -3.21
CA LYS A 426 -9.02 9.62 -3.55
C LYS A 426 -10.31 9.21 -2.84
N GLY A 427 -10.63 7.92 -2.86
CA GLY A 427 -11.83 7.38 -2.23
C GLY A 427 -11.85 7.59 -0.71
N GLY A 428 -10.75 7.30 -0.02
CA GLY A 428 -10.59 7.56 1.42
C GLY A 428 -10.75 9.06 1.73
N ARG A 429 -10.18 9.93 0.91
CA ARG A 429 -10.35 11.39 1.05
C ARG A 429 -11.80 11.84 0.84
N ILE A 430 -12.53 11.24 -0.11
CA ILE A 430 -13.95 11.52 -0.33
C ILE A 430 -14.78 11.11 0.90
N LEU A 431 -14.48 9.98 1.52
CA LEU A 431 -15.13 9.55 2.76
C LEU A 431 -14.86 10.54 3.91
N ASN A 432 -13.64 11.06 4.02
CA ASN A 432 -13.32 12.12 4.99
C ASN A 432 -14.16 13.37 4.76
N MET A 433 -14.31 13.83 3.50
CA MET A 433 -15.19 14.96 3.16
C MET A 433 -16.65 14.67 3.49
N LEU A 434 -17.12 13.44 3.21
CA LEU A 434 -18.50 13.05 3.50
C LEU A 434 -18.77 13.02 5.00
N ARG A 435 -17.82 12.50 5.82
CA ARG A 435 -17.88 12.54 7.28
C ARG A 435 -18.03 13.96 7.79
N HIS A 436 -17.21 14.88 7.25
CA HIS A 436 -17.26 16.29 7.63
C HIS A 436 -18.62 16.95 7.24
N LEU A 437 -19.11 16.68 6.02
CA LEU A 437 -20.36 17.24 5.48
C LEU A 437 -21.61 16.83 6.30
N VAL A 438 -21.63 15.61 6.82
CA VAL A 438 -22.83 15.09 7.52
C VAL A 438 -22.64 15.04 9.05
N GLY A 439 -21.40 15.16 9.53
CA GLY A 439 -20.98 15.02 10.93
C GLY A 439 -20.81 13.57 11.37
N ASP A 440 -19.96 13.35 12.36
CA ASP A 440 -19.55 12.02 12.85
C ASP A 440 -20.73 11.09 13.18
N LYS A 441 -21.69 11.59 13.96
CA LYS A 441 -22.83 10.78 14.38
C LYS A 441 -23.64 10.25 13.18
N ALA A 442 -23.90 11.10 12.21
CA ALA A 442 -24.67 10.70 11.04
C ALA A 442 -23.83 9.82 10.09
N PHE A 443 -22.53 10.10 9.98
CA PHE A 443 -21.60 9.30 9.17
C PHE A 443 -21.58 7.84 9.65
N PHE A 444 -21.24 7.60 10.91
CA PHE A 444 -21.14 6.23 11.43
C PHE A 444 -22.50 5.52 11.51
N ALA A 445 -23.59 6.24 11.81
CA ALA A 445 -24.94 5.68 11.72
C ALA A 445 -25.31 5.26 10.30
N SER A 446 -24.85 5.99 9.27
CA SER A 446 -25.08 5.64 7.87
C SER A 446 -24.26 4.39 7.47
N LEU A 447 -23.03 4.27 7.94
CA LEU A 447 -22.22 3.06 7.74
C LEU A 447 -22.85 1.85 8.40
N HIS A 448 -23.35 1.99 9.62
CA HIS A 448 -24.12 0.93 10.30
C HIS A 448 -25.34 0.48 9.46
N SER A 449 -26.16 1.43 8.99
CA SER A 449 -27.34 1.12 8.15
C SER A 449 -26.94 0.40 6.86
N TYR A 450 -25.87 0.88 6.19
CA TYR A 450 -25.38 0.25 4.97
C TYR A 450 -24.92 -1.20 5.20
N LEU A 451 -24.16 -1.46 6.26
CA LEU A 451 -23.65 -2.79 6.57
C LEU A 451 -24.78 -3.75 6.97
N GLU A 452 -25.72 -3.32 7.82
CA GLU A 452 -26.85 -4.16 8.26
C GLU A 452 -27.78 -4.52 7.11
N GLU A 453 -28.05 -3.57 6.21
CA GLU A 453 -28.95 -3.80 5.08
C GLU A 453 -28.37 -4.71 4.00
N ASN A 454 -27.03 -4.78 3.92
CA ASN A 454 -26.33 -5.52 2.87
C ASN A 454 -25.48 -6.70 3.39
N LYS A 455 -25.60 -7.04 4.66
CA LYS A 455 -24.80 -8.10 5.31
C LYS A 455 -24.84 -9.42 4.55
N PHE A 456 -23.66 -10.01 4.39
CA PHE A 456 -23.42 -11.21 3.59
C PHE A 456 -23.90 -11.10 2.13
N GLY A 457 -24.10 -9.90 1.66
CA GLY A 457 -24.53 -9.57 0.31
C GLY A 457 -23.52 -8.69 -0.42
N SER A 458 -24.03 -7.96 -1.41
CA SER A 458 -23.24 -7.08 -2.27
C SER A 458 -23.58 -5.62 -2.04
N GLY A 459 -22.55 -4.78 -2.05
CA GLY A 459 -22.59 -3.33 -1.91
C GLY A 459 -22.30 -2.57 -3.21
N THR A 460 -22.86 -1.37 -3.32
CA THR A 460 -22.59 -0.42 -4.42
C THR A 460 -22.54 1.00 -3.87
N ALA A 461 -21.94 1.92 -4.62
CA ALA A 461 -21.98 3.34 -4.28
C ALA A 461 -23.39 3.91 -4.19
N ILE A 462 -24.34 3.37 -4.97
CA ILE A 462 -25.78 3.75 -4.89
C ILE A 462 -26.39 3.31 -3.57
N LYS A 463 -26.17 2.06 -3.15
CA LYS A 463 -26.66 1.56 -1.85
C LYS A 463 -26.05 2.35 -0.68
N LEU A 464 -24.78 2.70 -0.79
CA LEU A 464 -24.11 3.57 0.18
C LEU A 464 -24.78 4.94 0.26
N LYS A 465 -25.02 5.60 -0.89
CA LYS A 465 -25.73 6.87 -0.96
C LYS A 465 -27.10 6.79 -0.29
N LEU A 466 -27.88 5.76 -0.61
CA LEU A 466 -29.23 5.58 -0.06
C LEU A 466 -29.21 5.40 1.47
N ALA A 467 -28.20 4.72 2.03
CA ALA A 467 -28.03 4.60 3.47
C ALA A 467 -27.74 5.97 4.12
N PHE A 468 -26.89 6.78 3.50
CA PHE A 468 -26.64 8.14 3.97
C PHE A 468 -27.86 9.05 3.86
N GLU A 469 -28.60 9.02 2.76
CA GLU A 469 -29.83 9.81 2.58
C GLU A 469 -30.92 9.40 3.58
N LYS A 470 -31.05 8.10 3.86
CA LYS A 470 -31.97 7.55 4.86
C LYS A 470 -31.70 8.08 6.26
N VAL A 471 -30.41 8.12 6.67
CA VAL A 471 -30.04 8.53 8.02
C VAL A 471 -30.06 10.06 8.18
N THR A 472 -29.60 10.79 7.16
CA THR A 472 -29.42 12.25 7.24
C THR A 472 -30.68 13.03 6.83
N GLY A 473 -31.56 12.42 6.04
CA GLY A 473 -32.70 13.13 5.40
C GLY A 473 -32.25 14.14 4.32
N LYS A 474 -30.98 14.16 3.93
CA LYS A 474 -30.42 15.09 2.93
C LYS A 474 -30.39 14.47 1.56
N ASP A 475 -30.62 15.25 0.51
CA ASP A 475 -30.31 14.84 -0.87
C ASP A 475 -28.78 14.92 -1.07
N LEU A 476 -28.16 13.78 -1.33
CA LEU A 476 -26.72 13.66 -1.57
C LEU A 476 -26.39 13.32 -3.03
N ASN A 477 -27.36 13.41 -3.95
CA ASN A 477 -27.13 13.17 -5.37
C ASN A 477 -26.00 14.05 -5.93
N TRP A 478 -25.95 15.34 -5.56
CA TRP A 478 -24.91 16.26 -6.00
C TRP A 478 -23.51 15.77 -5.60
N PHE A 479 -23.34 15.27 -4.34
CA PHE A 479 -22.07 14.81 -3.82
C PHE A 479 -21.60 13.52 -4.52
N PHE A 480 -22.50 12.53 -4.63
CA PHE A 480 -22.17 11.26 -5.28
C PHE A 480 -21.95 11.42 -6.79
N ASN A 481 -22.73 12.22 -7.49
CA ASN A 481 -22.51 12.52 -8.91
C ASN A 481 -21.18 13.23 -9.15
N GLN A 482 -20.79 14.11 -8.24
CA GLN A 482 -19.52 14.84 -8.35
C GLN A 482 -18.31 13.99 -8.07
N TRP A 483 -18.36 13.15 -7.02
CA TRP A 483 -17.18 12.50 -6.47
C TRP A 483 -17.10 11.00 -6.75
N TYR A 484 -18.23 10.28 -6.82
CA TYR A 484 -18.22 8.84 -7.12
C TYR A 484 -18.35 8.55 -8.62
N PHE A 485 -19.22 9.30 -9.32
CA PHE A 485 -19.52 9.11 -10.74
C PHE A 485 -18.91 10.18 -11.63
N GLY A 486 -17.98 10.95 -11.12
CA GLY A 486 -17.25 11.97 -11.85
C GLY A 486 -15.78 12.03 -11.51
N SER A 487 -14.97 12.24 -12.54
CA SER A 487 -13.50 12.35 -12.45
C SER A 487 -13.03 13.73 -11.99
N GLY A 488 -11.75 13.84 -11.72
CA GLY A 488 -11.06 15.10 -11.43
C GLY A 488 -11.11 15.53 -9.98
N HIS A 489 -10.55 16.70 -9.79
CA HIS A 489 -10.53 17.47 -8.55
C HIS A 489 -10.46 18.96 -8.89
N PRO A 490 -10.93 19.86 -7.99
CA PRO A 490 -10.83 21.29 -8.21
C PRO A 490 -9.39 21.78 -8.07
N TYR A 491 -9.00 22.70 -8.96
CA TYR A 491 -7.83 23.54 -8.85
C TYR A 491 -8.32 24.94 -8.51
N VAL A 492 -8.07 25.40 -7.29
CA VAL A 492 -8.69 26.61 -6.74
C VAL A 492 -7.64 27.67 -6.43
N ARG A 493 -7.85 28.86 -6.96
CA ARG A 493 -7.12 30.06 -6.56
C ARG A 493 -7.99 30.89 -5.62
N ILE A 494 -7.39 31.34 -4.52
CA ILE A 494 -8.05 32.13 -3.47
C ILE A 494 -7.31 33.47 -3.35
N GLU A 495 -8.06 34.55 -3.52
CA GLU A 495 -7.58 35.91 -3.31
C GLU A 495 -8.36 36.56 -2.15
N GLN A 496 -7.65 37.23 -1.28
CA GLN A 496 -8.21 37.90 -0.10
C GLN A 496 -7.82 39.35 -0.09
N LYS A 497 -8.79 40.25 0.23
CA LYS A 497 -8.55 41.69 0.30
C LYS A 497 -9.37 42.30 1.42
N TYR A 498 -8.70 43.00 2.35
CA TYR A 498 -9.37 43.82 3.32
C TYR A 498 -9.81 45.15 2.68
N MET A 499 -11.05 45.59 2.97
CA MET A 499 -11.70 46.80 2.49
C MET A 499 -11.97 47.70 3.70
N PRO A 500 -11.08 48.67 4.02
CA PRO A 500 -11.16 49.44 5.26
C PRO A 500 -12.42 50.30 5.38
N THR A 501 -12.90 50.85 4.26
CA THR A 501 -14.08 51.74 4.23
C THR A 501 -15.35 50.97 4.59
N GLU A 502 -15.48 49.75 4.04
CA GLU A 502 -16.62 48.86 4.22
C GLU A 502 -16.50 48.02 5.51
N LYS A 503 -15.32 48.01 6.13
CA LYS A 503 -14.96 47.12 7.26
C LYS A 503 -15.26 45.65 6.98
N LYS A 504 -14.83 45.19 5.78
CA LYS A 504 -15.06 43.83 5.32
C LYS A 504 -13.80 43.22 4.70
N VAL A 505 -13.74 41.89 4.72
CA VAL A 505 -12.84 41.13 3.89
C VAL A 505 -13.59 40.64 2.67
N LEU A 506 -13.10 40.92 1.49
CA LEU A 506 -13.49 40.27 0.25
C LEU A 506 -12.61 39.02 0.05
N MET A 507 -13.22 37.86 -0.10
CA MET A 507 -12.58 36.62 -0.54
C MET A 507 -13.14 36.21 -1.89
N ILE A 508 -12.27 36.01 -2.87
CA ILE A 508 -12.62 35.54 -4.22
C ILE A 508 -12.07 34.12 -4.37
N ILE A 509 -12.93 33.18 -4.75
CA ILE A 509 -12.59 31.81 -5.03
C ILE A 509 -12.81 31.57 -6.52
N GLN A 510 -11.75 31.16 -7.22
CA GLN A 510 -11.75 30.87 -8.64
C GLN A 510 -11.29 29.43 -8.90
N GLN A 511 -12.14 28.64 -9.60
CA GLN A 511 -11.81 27.29 -10.03
C GLN A 511 -11.12 27.31 -11.40
N ASN A 512 -9.86 26.85 -11.46
CA ASN A 512 -8.95 26.96 -12.62
C ASN A 512 -8.63 25.65 -13.32
N GLN A 513 -9.27 24.53 -12.94
CA GLN A 513 -9.07 23.24 -13.62
C GLN A 513 -9.40 23.33 -15.11
N LEU A 514 -8.65 22.60 -15.93
CA LEU A 514 -8.77 22.65 -17.41
C LEU A 514 -10.10 22.07 -17.93
N GLN A 515 -10.72 21.17 -17.19
CA GLN A 515 -12.02 20.59 -17.54
C GLN A 515 -13.13 21.62 -17.36
N ASN A 516 -14.18 21.54 -18.18
CA ASN A 516 -15.36 22.42 -18.05
C ASN A 516 -16.21 22.13 -16.81
N LYS A 517 -15.87 21.14 -16.01
CA LYS A 517 -16.56 20.77 -14.79
C LYS A 517 -16.34 21.83 -13.71
N ILE A 518 -17.42 22.25 -13.05
CA ILE A 518 -17.39 23.11 -11.86
C ILE A 518 -17.76 22.25 -10.66
N PHE A 519 -16.96 22.31 -9.62
CA PHE A 519 -17.21 21.57 -8.37
C PHE A 519 -18.02 22.43 -7.41
N THR A 520 -18.99 21.81 -6.77
CA THR A 520 -19.69 22.40 -5.62
C THR A 520 -18.90 22.08 -4.35
N LEU A 521 -18.42 23.13 -3.67
CA LEU A 521 -17.54 23.02 -2.51
C LEU A 521 -18.13 23.72 -1.30
N PRO A 522 -18.52 23.00 -0.23
CA PRO A 522 -18.79 23.59 1.08
C PRO A 522 -17.46 23.93 1.74
N ILE A 523 -17.24 25.16 2.13
CA ILE A 523 -15.95 25.66 2.62
C ILE A 523 -16.15 26.35 3.96
N GLY A 524 -15.54 25.81 5.01
CA GLY A 524 -15.41 26.49 6.28
C GLY A 524 -14.34 27.58 6.22
N VAL A 525 -14.63 28.75 6.72
CA VAL A 525 -13.71 29.90 6.75
C VAL A 525 -13.66 30.50 8.14
N ASP A 526 -12.47 30.57 8.72
CA ASP A 526 -12.23 31.29 9.97
C ASP A 526 -11.56 32.64 9.70
N VAL A 527 -12.22 33.71 10.09
CA VAL A 527 -11.69 35.06 10.01
C VAL A 527 -11.25 35.51 11.40
N TYR A 528 -9.95 35.74 11.57
CA TYR A 528 -9.38 36.20 12.83
C TYR A 528 -9.23 37.75 12.81
N VAL A 529 -9.87 38.44 13.74
CA VAL A 529 -9.79 39.88 13.87
C VAL A 529 -9.45 40.27 15.30
N ALA A 530 -8.33 40.94 15.51
CA ALA A 530 -7.81 41.25 16.85
C ALA A 530 -7.74 40.01 17.77
N GLY A 531 -7.28 38.89 17.23
CA GLY A 531 -7.17 37.60 17.90
C GLY A 531 -8.50 36.84 18.10
N GLN A 532 -9.64 37.45 17.73
CA GLN A 532 -10.96 36.81 17.86
C GLN A 532 -11.29 36.03 16.58
N ARG A 533 -11.70 34.77 16.73
CA ARG A 533 -12.10 33.88 15.65
C ARG A 533 -13.58 34.02 15.34
N ASN A 534 -13.93 34.36 14.09
CA ASN A 534 -15.28 34.32 13.56
C ASN A 534 -15.37 33.22 12.49
N HIS A 535 -16.26 32.24 12.68
CA HIS A 535 -16.44 31.11 11.78
C HIS A 535 -17.58 31.37 10.80
N TYR A 536 -17.36 31.03 9.52
CA TYR A 536 -18.33 31.09 8.44
C TYR A 536 -18.32 29.82 7.60
N GLU A 537 -19.48 29.45 7.07
CA GLU A 537 -19.60 28.43 6.05
C GLU A 537 -20.07 29.05 4.75
N VAL A 538 -19.35 28.84 3.67
CA VAL A 538 -19.67 29.34 2.34
C VAL A 538 -19.70 28.22 1.31
N TRP A 539 -20.39 28.42 0.21
CA TRP A 539 -20.51 27.44 -0.86
C TRP A 539 -19.97 28.02 -2.17
N ASN A 540 -18.85 27.52 -2.67
CA ASN A 540 -18.42 27.82 -4.02
C ASN A 540 -19.17 26.92 -4.99
N LYS A 541 -20.02 27.51 -5.83
CA LYS A 541 -20.90 26.81 -6.80
C LYS A 541 -20.65 27.25 -8.24
N ASN A 542 -19.93 28.33 -8.43
CA ASN A 542 -19.62 28.88 -9.74
C ASN A 542 -18.10 28.81 -10.00
N ARG A 543 -17.72 29.10 -11.23
CA ARG A 543 -16.30 29.20 -11.60
C ARG A 543 -15.58 30.29 -10.80
N ILE A 544 -16.29 31.37 -10.51
CA ILE A 544 -15.82 32.45 -9.64
C ILE A 544 -16.96 32.84 -8.70
N ASP A 545 -16.68 32.81 -7.40
CA ASP A 545 -17.57 33.31 -6.35
C ASP A 545 -16.83 34.33 -5.47
N SER A 546 -17.57 35.31 -4.96
CA SER A 546 -17.08 36.34 -4.06
C SER A 546 -17.86 36.34 -2.74
N PHE A 547 -17.13 36.34 -1.63
CA PHE A 547 -17.68 36.28 -0.28
C PHE A 547 -17.18 37.49 0.52
N TYR A 548 -18.04 38.04 1.40
CA TYR A 548 -17.74 39.18 2.22
C TYR A 548 -17.92 38.84 3.68
N PHE A 549 -16.88 39.08 4.50
CA PHE A 549 -16.89 38.84 5.94
C PHE A 549 -16.68 40.15 6.69
N ASP A 550 -17.42 40.35 7.76
CA ASP A 550 -17.27 41.57 8.59
C ASP A 550 -15.93 41.53 9.35
N ALA A 551 -15.18 42.63 9.28
CA ALA A 551 -13.90 42.81 9.94
C ALA A 551 -13.70 44.31 10.31
N ALA A 552 -13.78 44.63 11.59
CA ALA A 552 -13.63 46.01 12.05
C ALA A 552 -12.24 46.61 11.77
N THR A 553 -11.21 45.75 11.71
CA THR A 553 -9.82 46.10 11.38
C THR A 553 -9.28 45.07 10.39
N GLN A 554 -8.07 45.34 9.84
CA GLN A 554 -7.32 44.33 9.05
C GLN A 554 -7.31 43.01 9.80
N PRO A 555 -7.75 41.90 9.18
CA PRO A 555 -7.67 40.57 9.82
C PRO A 555 -6.23 40.16 10.13
N ASP A 556 -6.06 39.43 11.21
CA ASP A 556 -4.80 38.78 11.55
C ASP A 556 -4.55 37.58 10.62
N ASN A 557 -5.63 36.86 10.20
CA ASN A 557 -5.62 35.79 9.23
C ASN A 557 -7.05 35.48 8.75
N VAL A 558 -7.16 34.97 7.52
CA VAL A 558 -8.35 34.31 6.99
C VAL A 558 -7.98 32.88 6.64
N ASN A 559 -8.44 31.93 7.41
CA ASN A 559 -8.11 30.50 7.24
C ASN A 559 -9.21 29.80 6.44
N VAL A 560 -8.92 29.50 5.19
CA VAL A 560 -9.85 28.85 4.26
C VAL A 560 -9.70 27.32 4.33
N ASP A 561 -10.81 26.60 4.26
CA ASP A 561 -10.90 25.17 4.61
C ASP A 561 -10.30 24.95 6.01
N ASN A 562 -10.91 25.60 6.98
CA ASN A 562 -10.41 25.67 8.36
C ASN A 562 -10.18 24.30 9.01
N ASP A 563 -10.90 23.26 8.58
CA ASP A 563 -10.73 21.89 9.04
C ASP A 563 -9.87 21.02 8.09
N LYS A 564 -9.37 21.61 6.99
CA LYS A 564 -8.46 20.96 6.02
C LYS A 564 -8.99 19.65 5.43
N THR A 565 -10.27 19.63 5.09
CA THR A 565 -10.97 18.42 4.67
C THR A 565 -11.09 18.25 3.16
N LEU A 566 -11.00 19.33 2.38
CA LEU A 566 -11.31 19.32 0.96
C LEU A 566 -10.24 18.61 0.11
N LEU A 567 -10.72 17.83 -0.84
CA LEU A 567 -9.90 17.23 -1.90
C LEU A 567 -9.76 18.25 -3.03
N TRP A 568 -8.74 19.07 -2.97
CA TRP A 568 -8.44 20.10 -3.95
C TRP A 568 -6.96 20.40 -4.05
N PHE A 569 -6.56 21.05 -5.13
CA PHE A 569 -5.33 21.81 -5.18
C PHE A 569 -5.66 23.27 -4.88
N LYS A 570 -5.06 23.82 -3.83
CA LYS A 570 -5.30 25.18 -3.34
C LYS A 570 -4.08 26.07 -3.61
N ASP A 571 -4.28 27.15 -4.36
CA ASP A 571 -3.33 28.25 -4.54
C ASP A 571 -3.87 29.48 -3.80
N GLU A 572 -3.25 29.83 -2.66
CA GLU A 572 -3.71 30.88 -1.76
C GLU A 572 -2.57 31.83 -1.44
N SER A 573 -2.79 33.13 -1.69
CA SER A 573 -1.80 34.15 -1.39
C SER A 573 -2.03 34.79 -0.02
N LYS A 574 -1.08 34.57 0.89
CA LYS A 574 -1.01 35.16 2.24
C LYS A 574 0.32 35.83 2.48
N THR A 575 0.38 36.79 3.37
CA THR A 575 1.63 37.38 3.87
C THR A 575 2.29 36.44 4.91
N MET A 576 3.61 36.57 5.10
CA MET A 576 4.29 35.83 6.17
C MET A 576 3.72 36.16 7.56
N SER A 577 3.13 37.35 7.74
CA SER A 577 2.44 37.71 8.98
C SER A 577 1.22 36.84 9.24
N GLU A 578 0.40 36.61 8.22
CA GLU A 578 -0.79 35.80 8.29
C GLU A 578 -0.42 34.32 8.50
N TYR A 579 0.61 33.81 7.82
CA TYR A 579 1.11 32.46 8.04
C TYR A 579 1.70 32.26 9.44
N ALA A 580 2.43 33.24 9.96
CA ALA A 580 2.93 33.18 11.34
C ALA A 580 1.77 33.19 12.34
N PHE A 581 0.74 34.02 12.13
CA PHE A 581 -0.46 33.97 12.97
C PHE A 581 -1.15 32.62 12.89
N GLN A 582 -1.30 32.05 11.69
CA GLN A 582 -1.87 30.71 11.47
C GLN A 582 -1.12 29.65 12.25
N TYR A 583 0.21 29.60 12.18
CA TYR A 583 1.03 28.62 12.91
C TYR A 583 0.75 28.63 14.43
N PHE A 584 0.67 29.80 15.03
CA PHE A 584 0.52 29.95 16.47
C PHE A 584 -0.93 29.86 16.98
N ASN A 585 -1.94 30.06 16.12
CA ASN A 585 -3.34 30.20 16.54
C ASN A 585 -4.29 29.16 15.93
N ALA A 586 -4.02 28.65 14.74
CA ALA A 586 -4.74 27.53 14.16
C ALA A 586 -4.16 26.21 14.70
N ARG A 587 -5.01 25.18 14.81
CA ARG A 587 -4.65 23.98 15.61
C ARG A 587 -4.45 22.72 14.77
N ASN A 588 -4.81 22.74 13.48
CA ASN A 588 -4.67 21.53 12.67
C ASN A 588 -3.22 21.33 12.25
N PHE A 589 -2.84 20.09 12.01
CA PHE A 589 -1.53 19.74 11.49
C PHE A 589 -1.22 20.49 10.18
N LEU A 590 -2.20 20.55 9.24
CA LEU A 590 -1.98 21.21 7.94
C LEU A 590 -1.86 22.72 8.06
N ASP A 591 -2.53 23.39 9.00
CA ASP A 591 -2.32 24.81 9.27
C ASP A 591 -0.86 25.10 9.63
N ARG A 592 -0.30 24.26 10.50
CA ARG A 592 1.10 24.38 10.94
C ARG A 592 2.07 24.03 9.81
N LEU A 593 1.77 22.97 9.03
CA LEU A 593 2.60 22.57 7.90
C LEU A 593 2.61 23.59 6.77
N GLU A 594 1.47 24.18 6.39
CA GLU A 594 1.37 25.25 5.39
C GLU A 594 2.23 26.46 5.82
N SER A 595 2.10 26.86 7.09
CA SER A 595 2.87 27.99 7.64
C SER A 595 4.38 27.69 7.71
N LEU A 596 4.75 26.46 8.04
CA LEU A 596 6.15 26.04 8.08
C LEU A 596 6.77 26.02 6.67
N ASN A 597 6.03 25.53 5.67
CA ASN A 597 6.50 25.50 4.29
C ASN A 597 6.77 26.92 3.77
N GLU A 598 5.85 27.86 4.03
CA GLU A 598 6.04 29.26 3.65
C GLU A 598 7.20 29.93 4.41
N ALA A 599 7.36 29.61 5.70
CA ALA A 599 8.51 30.10 6.48
C ALA A 599 9.84 29.60 5.92
N ALA A 600 9.88 28.38 5.39
CA ALA A 600 11.07 27.79 4.76
C ALA A 600 11.49 28.51 3.46
N GLU A 601 10.54 29.14 2.76
CA GLU A 601 10.81 29.94 1.55
C GLU A 601 11.24 31.39 1.89
N ASN A 602 11.01 31.84 3.15
CA ASN A 602 11.21 33.22 3.58
C ASN A 602 12.21 33.34 4.74
N LEU A 603 13.37 32.68 4.69
CA LEU A 603 14.34 32.54 5.80
C LEU A 603 14.85 33.86 6.39
N THR A 604 14.81 34.95 5.65
CA THR A 604 15.26 36.30 6.12
C THR A 604 14.20 37.05 6.88
N ASP A 605 12.92 36.62 6.80
CA ASP A 605 11.83 37.28 7.52
C ASP A 605 11.85 36.88 9.01
N THR A 606 11.74 37.84 9.91
CA THR A 606 11.79 37.60 11.36
C THR A 606 10.64 36.77 11.90
N LYS A 607 9.46 36.81 11.24
CA LYS A 607 8.29 36.02 11.59
C LYS A 607 8.45 34.59 11.09
N ALA A 608 9.03 34.40 9.90
CA ALA A 608 9.41 33.09 9.41
C ALA A 608 10.41 32.40 10.34
N GLN A 609 11.45 33.12 10.79
CA GLN A 609 12.40 32.59 11.78
C GLN A 609 11.72 32.20 13.11
N ALA A 610 10.71 32.95 13.55
CA ALA A 610 9.97 32.63 14.75
C ALA A 610 9.15 31.34 14.56
N VAL A 611 8.52 31.15 13.41
CA VAL A 611 7.80 29.90 13.05
C VAL A 611 8.77 28.72 13.01
N LEU A 612 9.91 28.83 12.31
CA LEU A 612 10.90 27.77 12.20
C LEU A 612 11.45 27.34 13.59
N LYS A 613 11.79 28.32 14.45
CA LYS A 613 12.25 28.02 15.81
C LYS A 613 11.19 27.36 16.68
N ALA A 614 9.92 27.74 16.54
CA ALA A 614 8.80 27.10 17.24
C ALA A 614 8.57 25.68 16.71
N ALA A 615 8.67 25.48 15.40
CA ALA A 615 8.45 24.19 14.74
C ALA A 615 9.46 23.12 15.15
N LEU A 616 10.70 23.48 15.52
CA LEU A 616 11.68 22.56 16.12
C LEU A 616 11.22 21.96 17.46
N LYS A 617 10.20 22.54 18.10
CA LYS A 617 9.64 22.12 19.40
C LYS A 617 8.17 21.71 19.27
N ASP A 618 7.65 21.55 18.05
CA ASP A 618 6.27 21.15 17.83
C ASP A 618 5.99 19.79 18.47
N SER A 619 4.77 19.59 18.97
CA SER A 619 4.34 18.33 19.57
C SER A 619 4.41 17.16 18.58
N PHE A 620 4.14 17.43 17.28
CA PHE A 620 4.10 16.42 16.25
C PHE A 620 5.46 16.28 15.55
N TYR A 621 6.01 15.08 15.57
CA TYR A 621 7.37 14.79 15.10
C TYR A 621 7.61 15.16 13.63
N ILE A 622 6.59 15.05 12.75
CA ILE A 622 6.70 15.42 11.33
C ILE A 622 6.99 16.93 11.19
N ILE A 623 6.35 17.76 11.99
CA ILE A 623 6.61 19.21 11.97
C ILE A 623 8.06 19.48 12.42
N ARG A 624 8.55 18.82 13.49
CA ARG A 624 9.95 18.95 13.94
C ARG A 624 10.94 18.50 12.86
N ALA A 625 10.70 17.34 12.23
CA ALA A 625 11.55 16.81 11.16
C ALA A 625 11.60 17.76 9.94
N ARG A 626 10.45 18.30 9.54
CA ARG A 626 10.34 19.27 8.45
C ARG A 626 11.02 20.60 8.78
N ALA A 627 10.90 21.05 10.02
CA ALA A 627 11.59 22.27 10.47
C ALA A 627 13.12 22.12 10.34
N ILE A 628 13.69 20.99 10.74
CA ILE A 628 15.12 20.72 10.57
C ILE A 628 15.54 20.81 9.09
N GLN A 629 14.77 20.17 8.20
CA GLN A 629 15.03 20.19 6.74
C GLN A 629 14.97 21.58 6.12
N SER A 630 14.32 22.55 6.78
CA SER A 630 14.17 23.94 6.28
C SER A 630 15.44 24.79 6.51
N TYR A 631 16.36 24.36 7.34
CA TYR A 631 17.60 25.09 7.60
C TYR A 631 18.69 24.71 6.59
N ASN A 632 19.56 25.69 6.26
CA ASN A 632 20.74 25.41 5.46
C ASN A 632 21.84 24.76 6.34
N PRO A 633 22.21 23.48 6.10
CA PRO A 633 23.18 22.78 6.93
C PRO A 633 24.57 23.43 7.01
N THR A 634 24.93 24.24 6.01
CA THR A 634 26.26 24.89 5.95
C THR A 634 26.28 26.31 6.57
N ALA A 635 25.14 26.78 7.10
CA ALA A 635 24.98 28.13 7.62
C ALA A 635 24.07 28.18 8.87
N LEU A 636 24.26 27.21 9.77
CA LEU A 636 23.55 27.17 11.04
C LEU A 636 24.13 28.20 12.01
N ASP A 637 23.29 28.86 12.79
CA ASP A 637 23.77 29.64 13.96
C ASP A 637 23.98 28.68 15.14
N GLU A 638 24.83 29.07 16.09
CA GLU A 638 25.19 28.26 17.26
C GLU A 638 23.97 27.77 18.08
N ALA A 639 22.93 28.60 18.20
CA ALA A 639 21.71 28.23 18.94
C ALA A 639 20.92 27.13 18.23
N ILE A 640 20.87 27.14 16.91
CA ILE A 640 20.23 26.12 16.09
C ILE A 640 21.09 24.86 16.08
N GLU A 641 22.42 24.97 15.93
CA GLU A 641 23.34 23.83 16.05
C GLU A 641 23.17 23.11 17.37
N ASN A 642 23.18 23.83 18.49
CA ASN A 642 22.94 23.25 19.83
C ASN A 642 21.58 22.54 19.91
N THR A 643 20.56 23.13 19.28
CA THR A 643 19.22 22.51 19.22
C THR A 643 19.27 21.20 18.43
N PHE A 644 19.97 21.16 17.29
CA PHE A 644 20.11 19.94 16.49
C PHE A 644 20.93 18.86 17.20
N VAL A 645 21.99 19.23 17.91
CA VAL A 645 22.76 18.30 18.77
C VAL A 645 21.83 17.66 19.82
N GLN A 646 21.00 18.48 20.48
CA GLN A 646 20.02 17.97 21.43
C GLN A 646 19.00 17.03 20.76
N LEU A 647 18.40 17.44 19.64
CA LEU A 647 17.42 16.63 18.90
C LEU A 647 18.03 15.31 18.41
N ALA A 648 19.25 15.34 17.85
CA ALA A 648 19.97 14.14 17.40
C ALA A 648 20.16 13.11 18.51
N GLY A 649 20.45 13.56 19.73
CA GLY A 649 20.71 12.70 20.89
C GLY A 649 19.47 12.23 21.65
N THR A 650 18.40 13.02 21.68
CA THR A 650 17.32 12.84 22.69
C THR A 650 15.88 12.89 22.18
N ASP A 651 15.64 13.25 20.90
CA ASP A 651 14.24 13.28 20.41
C ASP A 651 13.64 11.87 20.46
N PRO A 652 12.38 11.72 20.94
CA PRO A 652 11.72 10.43 20.98
C PRO A 652 11.50 9.79 19.59
N SER A 653 11.45 10.60 18.52
CA SER A 653 11.31 10.12 17.15
C SER A 653 12.68 9.87 16.52
N SER A 654 12.91 8.65 16.07
CA SER A 654 14.11 8.31 15.29
C SER A 654 14.20 9.08 13.97
N GLU A 655 13.08 9.44 13.36
CA GLU A 655 13.02 10.29 12.16
C GLU A 655 13.57 11.70 12.45
N VAL A 656 13.19 12.31 13.58
CA VAL A 656 13.71 13.62 13.99
C VAL A 656 15.22 13.53 14.30
N ARG A 657 15.66 12.48 15.01
CA ARG A 657 17.09 12.24 15.28
C ARG A 657 17.88 12.09 13.99
N GLU A 658 17.37 11.30 13.04
CA GLU A 658 17.97 11.13 11.71
C GLU A 658 18.15 12.46 10.99
N GLN A 659 17.08 13.28 10.90
CA GLN A 659 17.14 14.57 10.21
C GLN A 659 18.14 15.54 10.89
N ALA A 660 18.21 15.53 12.21
CA ALA A 660 19.15 16.35 12.96
C ALA A 660 20.61 15.92 12.69
N ILE A 661 20.89 14.62 12.66
CA ILE A 661 22.22 14.09 12.30
C ILE A 661 22.58 14.47 10.86
N ASP A 662 21.66 14.32 9.91
CA ASP A 662 21.89 14.66 8.50
C ASP A 662 22.20 16.17 8.34
N ALA A 663 21.47 17.04 9.05
CA ALA A 663 21.70 18.47 9.05
C ALA A 663 23.09 18.82 9.65
N LEU A 664 23.43 18.28 10.82
CA LEU A 664 24.76 18.50 11.44
C LEU A 664 25.89 17.99 10.57
N SER A 665 25.71 16.88 9.86
CA SER A 665 26.73 16.30 8.96
C SER A 665 27.07 17.19 7.78
N GLY A 666 26.22 18.17 7.44
CA GLY A 666 26.42 19.13 6.35
C GLY A 666 27.46 20.20 6.66
N SER A 667 27.79 20.44 7.94
CA SER A 667 28.80 21.39 8.37
C SER A 667 30.24 20.85 8.28
N TYR A 668 30.44 19.54 8.15
CA TYR A 668 31.74 18.85 8.15
C TYR A 668 32.60 19.19 9.40
N ASN A 669 31.96 19.46 10.54
CA ASN A 669 32.60 19.85 11.77
C ASN A 669 33.14 18.62 12.54
N GLU A 670 34.46 18.58 12.78
CA GLU A 670 35.15 17.51 13.50
C GLU A 670 34.75 17.44 14.98
N ASP A 671 34.20 18.51 15.57
CA ASP A 671 33.71 18.52 16.96
C ASP A 671 32.57 17.52 17.20
N TYR A 672 31.95 17.05 16.12
CA TYR A 672 30.88 16.04 16.19
C TYR A 672 31.36 14.58 16.11
N ILE A 673 32.65 14.30 16.02
CA ILE A 673 33.18 12.91 15.95
C ILE A 673 32.66 12.07 17.11
N ASP A 674 32.76 12.59 18.34
CA ASP A 674 32.28 11.85 19.53
C ASP A 674 30.76 11.63 19.51
N LEU A 675 29.99 12.64 19.12
CA LEU A 675 28.54 12.55 18.98
C LEU A 675 28.17 11.46 17.98
N PHE A 676 28.68 11.55 16.74
CA PHE A 676 28.35 10.59 15.70
C PHE A 676 28.85 9.18 16.04
N THR A 677 30.03 9.05 16.60
CA THR A 677 30.55 7.75 17.07
C THR A 677 29.66 7.13 18.13
N SER A 678 29.12 7.92 19.06
CA SER A 678 28.18 7.43 20.08
C SER A 678 26.85 6.97 19.45
N LEU A 679 26.31 7.74 18.50
CA LEU A 679 25.03 7.49 17.82
C LEU A 679 25.10 6.30 16.83
N THR A 680 26.30 5.87 16.36
CA THR A 680 26.43 4.60 15.61
C THR A 680 25.97 3.39 16.42
N LYS A 681 25.88 3.50 17.74
CA LYS A 681 25.42 2.45 18.67
C LYS A 681 23.92 2.57 19.03
N ASP A 682 23.19 3.50 18.41
CA ASP A 682 21.77 3.69 18.68
C ASP A 682 20.97 2.40 18.42
N SER A 683 19.89 2.23 19.15
CA SER A 683 18.99 1.09 19.00
C SER A 683 18.20 1.11 17.69
N SER A 684 18.05 2.25 17.01
CA SER A 684 17.45 2.39 15.68
C SER A 684 18.49 2.11 14.59
N TYR A 685 18.12 1.31 13.58
CA TYR A 685 18.95 1.14 12.38
C TYR A 685 19.05 2.43 11.56
N VAL A 686 18.02 3.27 11.61
CA VAL A 686 17.99 4.52 10.84
C VAL A 686 18.95 5.52 11.45
N VAL A 687 18.89 5.72 12.76
CA VAL A 687 19.77 6.64 13.49
C VAL A 687 21.23 6.19 13.43
N SER A 688 21.50 4.90 13.68
CA SER A 688 22.89 4.40 13.61
C SER A 688 23.48 4.45 12.20
N GLY A 689 22.65 4.28 11.17
CA GLY A 689 23.07 4.45 9.77
C GLY A 689 23.37 5.91 9.45
N ALA A 690 22.51 6.85 9.83
CA ALA A 690 22.73 8.29 9.65
C ALA A 690 24.00 8.76 10.34
N ALA A 691 24.22 8.31 11.58
CA ALA A 691 25.44 8.63 12.32
C ALA A 691 26.70 8.06 11.65
N LEU A 692 26.62 6.88 11.08
CA LEU A 692 27.72 6.26 10.36
C LEU A 692 28.03 7.01 9.05
N ASP A 693 27.01 7.45 8.30
CA ASP A 693 27.17 8.31 7.10
C ASP A 693 27.79 9.67 7.47
N ALA A 694 27.35 10.25 8.60
CA ALA A 694 27.88 11.52 9.08
C ALA A 694 29.35 11.39 9.51
N LEU A 695 29.68 10.31 10.24
CA LEU A 695 31.05 10.03 10.66
C LEU A 695 31.96 9.80 9.46
N GLU A 696 31.50 9.14 8.40
CA GLU A 696 32.29 8.89 7.18
C GLU A 696 32.78 10.19 6.52
N LYS A 697 32.01 11.28 6.63
CA LYS A 697 32.39 12.58 6.05
C LYS A 697 33.54 13.28 6.79
N ILE A 698 33.69 13.02 8.09
CA ILE A 698 34.65 13.72 8.94
C ILE A 698 35.81 12.81 9.42
N ASP A 699 35.54 11.53 9.64
CA ASP A 699 36.54 10.49 9.96
C ASP A 699 36.21 9.18 9.25
N SER A 700 36.66 9.07 8.00
CA SER A 700 36.43 7.88 7.17
C SER A 700 37.16 6.63 7.71
N SER A 701 38.23 6.78 8.50
CA SER A 701 38.95 5.65 9.10
C SER A 701 38.13 5.03 10.25
N ALA A 702 37.60 5.87 11.14
CA ALA A 702 36.71 5.42 12.21
C ALA A 702 35.42 4.78 11.61
N ALA A 703 34.84 5.42 10.60
CA ALA A 703 33.65 4.90 9.92
C ALA A 703 33.90 3.52 9.28
N LEU A 704 35.03 3.33 8.59
CA LEU A 704 35.41 2.03 8.02
C LEU A 704 35.57 0.95 9.09
N SER A 705 36.21 1.29 10.21
CA SER A 705 36.36 0.36 11.33
C SER A 705 35.03 -0.09 11.90
N ILE A 706 34.11 0.86 12.10
CA ILE A 706 32.76 0.57 12.60
C ILE A 706 31.95 -0.23 11.57
N ALA A 707 32.01 0.13 10.29
CA ALA A 707 31.33 -0.58 9.21
C ALA A 707 31.81 -2.04 9.08
N THR A 708 33.11 -2.26 9.18
CA THR A 708 33.74 -3.59 9.17
C THR A 708 33.22 -4.45 10.32
N LYS A 709 33.13 -3.90 11.53
CA LYS A 709 32.55 -4.60 12.68
C LYS A 709 31.06 -4.86 12.52
N ALA A 710 30.30 -3.89 12.03
CA ALA A 710 28.85 -4.02 11.82
C ALA A 710 28.51 -5.07 10.74
N SER A 711 29.36 -5.25 9.72
CA SER A 711 29.14 -6.25 8.66
C SER A 711 29.13 -7.70 9.15
N THR A 712 29.61 -7.98 10.35
CA THR A 712 29.57 -9.31 10.99
C THR A 712 28.27 -9.59 11.74
N GLN A 713 27.35 -8.62 11.78
CA GLN A 713 26.08 -8.68 12.50
C GLN A 713 24.90 -8.65 11.51
N LYS A 714 23.69 -8.98 12.00
CA LYS A 714 22.46 -8.74 11.24
C LYS A 714 22.17 -7.23 11.24
N ILE A 715 22.24 -6.62 10.07
CA ILE A 715 21.98 -5.19 9.86
C ILE A 715 20.88 -5.01 8.81
N LYS A 716 20.10 -3.95 8.96
CA LYS A 716 18.97 -3.64 8.06
C LYS A 716 18.82 -2.13 7.87
N LYS A 717 17.87 -1.72 7.03
CA LYS A 717 17.51 -0.33 6.72
C LYS A 717 18.75 0.52 6.41
N ARG A 718 18.77 1.79 6.87
CA ARG A 718 19.86 2.73 6.60
C ARG A 718 21.25 2.23 7.06
N LEU A 719 21.33 1.52 8.20
CA LEU A 719 22.61 0.97 8.64
C LEU A 719 23.20 -0.02 7.63
N ASN A 720 22.38 -0.85 7.00
CA ASN A 720 22.84 -1.78 5.95
C ASN A 720 23.35 -1.04 4.72
N THR A 721 22.63 -0.01 4.26
CA THR A 721 23.06 0.83 3.14
C THR A 721 24.33 1.59 3.44
N SER A 722 24.46 2.18 4.61
CA SER A 722 25.67 2.91 5.05
C SER A 722 26.89 2.01 5.16
N VAL A 723 26.76 0.87 5.83
CA VAL A 723 27.84 -0.14 5.95
C VAL A 723 28.27 -0.63 4.56
N THR A 724 27.32 -0.96 3.70
CA THR A 724 27.61 -1.44 2.35
C THR A 724 28.31 -0.37 1.51
N ALA A 725 27.85 0.90 1.59
CA ALA A 725 28.44 2.01 0.84
C ALA A 725 29.90 2.27 1.28
N ILE A 726 30.17 2.30 2.59
CA ILE A 726 31.50 2.53 3.14
C ILE A 726 32.44 1.38 2.77
N LEU A 727 32.01 0.14 2.94
CA LEU A 727 32.81 -1.03 2.57
C LEU A 727 33.04 -1.09 1.05
N ALA A 728 32.07 -0.75 0.21
CA ALA A 728 32.25 -0.68 -1.23
C ALA A 728 33.26 0.42 -1.64
N LYS A 729 33.20 1.58 -0.95
CA LYS A 729 34.08 2.75 -1.23
C LYS A 729 35.52 2.52 -0.78
N TYR A 730 35.71 1.98 0.41
CA TYR A 730 37.06 1.88 1.02
C TYR A 730 37.63 0.45 1.06
N GLY A 731 36.76 -0.58 1.00
CA GLY A 731 37.14 -1.99 0.97
C GLY A 731 37.68 -2.45 -0.40
N ASP A 732 38.05 -3.71 -0.47
CA ASP A 732 38.56 -4.39 -1.67
C ASP A 732 37.65 -5.56 -2.07
N GLU A 733 38.16 -6.43 -2.96
CA GLU A 733 37.44 -7.62 -3.45
C GLU A 733 37.06 -8.62 -2.35
N SER A 734 37.71 -8.59 -1.17
CA SER A 734 37.42 -9.55 -0.08
C SER A 734 35.99 -9.44 0.47
N ILE A 735 35.38 -8.23 0.39
CA ILE A 735 34.04 -7.97 0.87
C ILE A 735 32.94 -8.32 -0.15
N PHE A 736 33.31 -8.80 -1.35
CA PHE A 736 32.35 -9.08 -2.42
C PHE A 736 31.23 -10.01 -1.98
N ASP A 737 31.55 -11.10 -1.31
CA ASP A 737 30.55 -12.11 -0.93
C ASP A 737 29.55 -11.56 0.10
N PHE A 738 30.00 -10.67 1.00
CA PHE A 738 29.11 -9.96 1.92
C PHE A 738 28.13 -9.05 1.16
N ILE A 739 28.64 -8.16 0.30
CA ILE A 739 27.80 -7.19 -0.43
C ILE A 739 26.85 -7.90 -1.39
N ALA A 740 27.33 -8.92 -2.12
CA ALA A 740 26.50 -9.71 -3.00
C ALA A 740 25.33 -10.37 -2.25
N LYS A 741 25.59 -10.95 -1.06
CA LYS A 741 24.55 -11.52 -0.20
C LYS A 741 23.57 -10.46 0.29
N GLN A 742 24.02 -9.30 0.75
CA GLN A 742 23.12 -8.21 1.17
C GLN A 742 22.25 -7.74 0.01
N PHE A 743 22.79 -7.65 -1.19
CA PHE A 743 22.04 -7.27 -2.40
C PHE A 743 21.00 -8.33 -2.78
N GLU A 744 21.32 -9.62 -2.67
CA GLU A 744 20.41 -10.74 -2.97
C GLU A 744 19.20 -10.77 -2.04
N ILE A 745 19.36 -10.52 -0.74
CA ILE A 745 18.30 -10.63 0.26
C ILE A 745 17.36 -9.43 0.30
N LEU A 746 17.73 -8.28 -0.26
CA LEU A 746 16.86 -7.12 -0.34
C LEU A 746 15.72 -7.36 -1.32
N ASN A 747 14.51 -6.98 -0.91
CA ASN A 747 13.33 -7.04 -1.76
C ASN A 747 13.52 -6.16 -3.00
N ASP A 748 13.21 -6.69 -4.19
CA ASP A 748 13.35 -5.99 -5.48
C ASP A 748 12.47 -4.73 -5.60
N GLN A 749 11.53 -4.54 -4.67
CA GLN A 749 10.65 -3.36 -4.63
C GLN A 749 11.11 -2.32 -3.60
N SER A 750 12.24 -2.56 -2.90
CA SER A 750 12.73 -1.64 -1.86
C SER A 750 13.59 -0.52 -2.45
N ALA A 751 13.44 0.70 -1.92
CA ALA A 751 14.34 1.81 -2.23
C ALA A 751 15.80 1.50 -1.88
N GLU A 752 16.00 0.74 -0.81
CA GLU A 752 17.32 0.33 -0.33
C GLU A 752 18.13 -0.43 -1.40
N LYS A 753 17.46 -1.31 -2.17
CA LYS A 753 18.12 -2.06 -3.26
C LYS A 753 18.59 -1.17 -4.39
N PHE A 754 17.82 -0.12 -4.73
CA PHE A 754 18.26 0.88 -5.70
C PHE A 754 19.51 1.62 -5.22
N TYR A 755 19.53 2.10 -3.99
CA TYR A 755 20.73 2.77 -3.43
C TYR A 755 21.92 1.83 -3.37
N MET A 756 21.72 0.59 -2.95
CA MET A 756 22.78 -0.41 -2.88
C MET A 756 23.36 -0.77 -4.25
N THR A 757 22.59 -0.63 -5.35
CA THR A 757 23.07 -0.92 -6.70
C THR A 757 24.27 -0.04 -7.08
N VAL A 758 24.27 1.24 -6.70
CA VAL A 758 25.41 2.14 -6.94
C VAL A 758 26.63 1.71 -6.14
N ALA A 759 26.47 1.44 -4.85
CA ALA A 759 27.55 0.97 -3.99
C ALA A 759 28.13 -0.36 -4.51
N PHE A 760 27.28 -1.29 -4.90
CA PHE A 760 27.71 -2.56 -5.48
C PHE A 760 28.48 -2.35 -6.80
N GLY A 761 28.00 -1.43 -7.65
CA GLY A 761 28.71 -1.00 -8.86
C GLY A 761 30.13 -0.45 -8.56
N GLN A 762 30.28 0.39 -7.52
CA GLN A 762 31.56 0.91 -7.09
C GLN A 762 32.52 -0.20 -6.62
N LEU A 763 32.03 -1.19 -5.89
CA LEU A 763 32.84 -2.35 -5.53
C LEU A 763 33.29 -3.11 -6.79
N LEU A 764 32.41 -3.32 -7.78
CA LEU A 764 32.74 -4.03 -9.01
C LEU A 764 33.86 -3.36 -9.82
N HIS A 765 34.11 -2.05 -9.65
CA HIS A 765 35.32 -1.40 -10.20
C HIS A 765 36.62 -2.05 -9.68
N LYS A 766 36.59 -2.64 -8.46
CA LYS A 766 37.77 -3.18 -7.78
C LYS A 766 37.87 -4.70 -7.90
N VAL A 767 36.76 -5.41 -8.18
CA VAL A 767 36.72 -6.87 -8.32
C VAL A 767 37.45 -7.30 -9.58
N ASN A 768 38.51 -8.13 -9.42
CA ASN A 768 39.33 -8.64 -10.53
C ASN A 768 39.03 -10.11 -10.84
N ASN A 769 38.48 -10.87 -9.89
CA ASN A 769 38.10 -12.26 -10.11
C ASN A 769 36.92 -12.35 -11.10
N PRO A 770 37.08 -13.02 -12.28
CA PRO A 770 36.04 -13.02 -13.31
C PRO A 770 34.72 -13.65 -12.85
N SER A 771 34.77 -14.69 -12.03
CA SER A 771 33.59 -15.40 -11.52
C SER A 771 32.77 -14.50 -10.55
N LYS A 772 33.44 -13.85 -9.59
CA LYS A 772 32.80 -12.88 -8.69
C LYS A 772 32.25 -11.69 -9.47
N PHE A 773 33.05 -11.16 -10.42
CA PHE A 773 32.62 -10.05 -11.25
C PHE A 773 31.37 -10.37 -12.06
N LYS A 774 31.36 -11.55 -12.76
CA LYS A 774 30.21 -12.00 -13.50
C LYS A 774 28.98 -12.15 -12.62
N LYS A 775 29.11 -12.79 -11.43
CA LYS A 775 28.03 -12.92 -10.46
C LYS A 775 27.45 -11.54 -10.08
N GLY A 776 28.29 -10.55 -9.84
CA GLY A 776 27.88 -9.20 -9.49
C GLY A 776 27.10 -8.51 -10.60
N ILE A 777 27.57 -8.63 -11.86
CA ILE A 777 26.86 -8.10 -13.05
C ILE A 777 25.51 -8.80 -13.22
N ASP A 778 25.47 -10.14 -13.12
CA ASP A 778 24.24 -10.92 -13.26
C ASP A 778 23.18 -10.51 -12.19
N LEU A 779 23.57 -10.22 -10.96
CA LEU A 779 22.70 -9.73 -9.90
C LEU A 779 22.10 -8.36 -10.21
N ILE A 780 22.92 -7.41 -10.68
CA ILE A 780 22.44 -6.08 -11.08
C ILE A 780 21.47 -6.18 -12.26
N VAL A 781 21.79 -7.01 -13.26
CA VAL A 781 20.93 -7.23 -14.43
C VAL A 781 19.62 -7.90 -14.05
N LYS A 782 19.66 -8.93 -13.19
CA LYS A 782 18.46 -9.58 -12.67
C LYS A 782 17.54 -8.58 -11.97
N PHE A 783 18.09 -7.71 -11.15
CA PHE A 783 17.31 -6.64 -10.49
C PHE A 783 16.73 -5.65 -11.50
N ARG A 784 17.50 -5.19 -12.49
CA ARG A 784 16.97 -4.35 -13.57
C ARG A 784 15.80 -5.02 -14.28
N GLU A 785 15.90 -6.32 -14.55
CA GLU A 785 14.88 -7.08 -15.27
C GLU A 785 13.64 -7.41 -14.42
N SER A 786 13.74 -7.38 -13.09
CA SER A 786 12.60 -7.55 -12.20
C SER A 786 11.67 -6.32 -12.17
N ILE A 787 12.14 -5.16 -12.64
CA ILE A 787 11.33 -3.95 -12.71
C ILE A 787 10.26 -4.10 -13.79
N PRO A 788 8.97 -3.80 -13.47
CA PRO A 788 7.88 -3.88 -14.43
C PRO A 788 8.16 -3.04 -15.70
N LYS A 789 7.74 -3.54 -16.85
CA LYS A 789 8.05 -2.94 -18.16
C LYS A 789 7.65 -1.47 -18.28
N ASP A 790 6.52 -1.10 -17.65
CA ASP A 790 5.98 0.26 -17.69
C ASP A 790 6.89 1.30 -16.99
N TYR A 791 7.78 0.84 -16.11
CA TYR A 791 8.76 1.69 -15.41
C TYR A 791 10.18 1.59 -15.96
N ARG A 792 10.44 0.69 -16.93
CA ARG A 792 11.80 0.48 -17.46
C ARG A 792 12.32 1.67 -18.25
N SER A 793 11.47 2.39 -18.96
CA SER A 793 11.89 3.61 -19.68
C SER A 793 12.53 4.64 -18.77
N GLN A 794 12.17 4.64 -17.48
CA GLN A 794 12.69 5.55 -16.46
C GLN A 794 13.87 4.94 -15.67
N SER A 795 13.82 3.64 -15.40
CA SER A 795 14.84 2.95 -14.60
C SER A 795 16.06 2.49 -15.43
N ASP A 796 15.87 2.08 -16.68
CA ASP A 796 16.97 1.60 -17.51
C ASP A 796 18.11 2.61 -17.70
N PRO A 797 17.88 3.92 -17.90
CA PRO A 797 18.95 4.91 -17.94
C PRO A 797 19.79 4.94 -16.66
N TYR A 798 19.16 4.74 -15.50
CA TYR A 798 19.87 4.68 -14.22
C TYR A 798 20.86 3.48 -14.19
N PHE A 799 20.39 2.28 -14.49
CA PHE A 799 21.24 1.08 -14.53
C PHE A 799 22.31 1.17 -15.61
N ASN A 800 21.93 1.55 -16.81
CA ASN A 800 22.82 1.51 -17.96
C ASN A 800 23.88 2.61 -17.91
N THR A 801 23.52 3.84 -17.52
CA THR A 801 24.41 5.00 -17.54
C THR A 801 25.17 5.19 -16.24
N ARG A 802 24.47 5.12 -15.08
CA ARG A 802 25.12 5.43 -13.78
C ARG A 802 25.83 4.23 -13.15
N VAL A 803 25.50 3.01 -13.54
CA VAL A 803 26.08 1.81 -12.93
C VAL A 803 26.94 1.05 -13.97
N LEU A 804 26.32 0.45 -14.98
CA LEU A 804 27.03 -0.42 -15.91
C LEU A 804 28.06 0.33 -16.79
N ALA A 805 27.75 1.56 -17.24
CA ALA A 805 28.70 2.36 -17.99
C ALA A 805 29.92 2.79 -17.15
N GLU A 806 29.74 3.10 -15.89
CA GLU A 806 30.87 3.45 -15.00
C GLU A 806 31.74 2.21 -14.68
N ILE A 807 31.13 1.03 -14.49
CA ILE A 807 31.86 -0.24 -14.36
C ILE A 807 32.67 -0.50 -15.66
N LEU A 808 32.05 -0.36 -16.82
CA LEU A 808 32.70 -0.54 -18.12
C LEU A 808 33.89 0.39 -18.28
N LYS A 809 33.73 1.67 -17.96
CA LYS A 809 34.79 2.68 -17.99
C LYS A 809 35.95 2.33 -17.08
N ALA A 810 35.67 1.90 -15.83
CA ALA A 810 36.69 1.50 -14.87
C ALA A 810 37.50 0.26 -15.36
N LYS A 811 36.83 -0.72 -15.95
CA LYS A 811 37.48 -1.94 -16.48
C LYS A 811 38.30 -1.68 -17.74
N LYS A 812 37.82 -0.81 -18.64
CA LYS A 812 38.59 -0.33 -19.81
C LYS A 812 39.86 0.39 -19.40
N ALA A 813 39.75 1.29 -18.42
CA ALA A 813 40.94 2.02 -17.91
C ALA A 813 42.01 1.11 -17.31
N LYS A 814 41.63 -0.08 -16.81
CA LYS A 814 42.54 -1.09 -16.27
C LYS A 814 43.01 -2.13 -17.29
N GLY A 815 42.58 -2.04 -18.55
CA GLY A 815 42.94 -3.00 -19.61
C GLY A 815 42.37 -4.41 -19.41
N GLN A 816 41.29 -4.57 -18.62
CA GLN A 816 40.71 -5.88 -18.26
C GLN A 816 39.67 -6.32 -19.28
N GLN A 817 40.13 -6.70 -20.49
CA GLN A 817 39.25 -6.98 -21.63
C GLN A 817 38.20 -8.05 -21.35
N ASP A 818 38.53 -9.15 -20.68
CA ASP A 818 37.59 -10.23 -20.35
C ASP A 818 36.42 -9.73 -19.50
N LEU A 819 36.68 -8.78 -18.57
CA LEU A 819 35.65 -8.18 -17.73
C LEU A 819 34.84 -7.11 -18.48
N VAL A 820 35.49 -6.40 -19.43
CA VAL A 820 34.81 -5.46 -20.34
C VAL A 820 33.76 -6.19 -21.17
N ASP A 821 34.08 -7.35 -21.74
CA ASP A 821 33.21 -8.15 -22.57
C ASP A 821 31.96 -8.64 -21.82
N ILE A 822 32.10 -8.99 -20.51
CA ILE A 822 30.96 -9.34 -19.64
C ILE A 822 30.00 -8.17 -19.52
N VAL A 823 30.47 -6.94 -19.36
CA VAL A 823 29.62 -5.76 -19.22
C VAL A 823 28.98 -5.38 -20.55
N ILE A 824 29.74 -5.44 -21.66
CA ILE A 824 29.20 -5.12 -23.00
C ILE A 824 28.06 -6.07 -23.39
N ALA A 825 28.12 -7.32 -22.99
CA ALA A 825 27.09 -8.33 -23.28
C ALA A 825 25.72 -8.01 -22.69
N VAL A 826 25.64 -7.18 -21.62
CA VAL A 826 24.42 -6.89 -20.88
C VAL A 826 23.93 -5.44 -21.01
N ILE A 827 24.75 -4.54 -21.57
CA ILE A 827 24.31 -3.18 -21.89
C ILE A 827 23.54 -3.24 -23.21
N PRO A 828 22.29 -2.75 -23.30
CA PRO A 828 21.57 -2.65 -24.57
C PRO A 828 22.40 -1.89 -25.60
N LYS A 829 22.45 -2.37 -26.84
CA LYS A 829 23.06 -1.61 -27.94
C LYS A 829 22.26 -0.30 -28.08
N MET A 830 22.92 0.85 -27.86
CA MET A 830 22.34 2.17 -28.09
C MET A 830 21.98 2.35 -29.56
#